data_ca7ca785abe8e9d4687a701d2dc1d777
#
_entry.id   ca7ca785abe8e9d4687a701d2dc1d777
#
_cell.length_a   1.000
_cell.length_b   1.000
_cell.length_c   1.000
_cell.angle_alpha   90.00
_cell.angle_beta   90.00
_cell.angle_gamma   90.00
#
_symmetry.space_group_name_H-M   'P 1'
#
loop_
_entity.id
_entity.type
_entity.pdbx_description
1 polymer ?
#
loop_
_entity_poly.entity_id
_entity_poly.type
_entity_poly.pdbx_seq_one_letter_code
_entity_poly.pdbx_strand_id
1 'polypeptide(L)'
;MTTPDSLEPALVHHIVNTLGWKGLRPLQKAAVVPLTAGDDALLLAPTAGGKTEAACFPLLSRMHAQGWSGTSVLYVCPLKALLNNLSPRVETYAAWLGRSAALWHGDTPAGARRRILASRPDVLLTTPESLEAMLVSANVDHASFFSGLRAVVVDEIHAFAGDDRGWHLLAVLERLQRVVGRSMQRIGLSATVGNPEALLTWLQGSGAGRRPGRVVAPHLAGAQPTSASVPPGDIQLDYVGSLDNAATVISALHRGEKRLVFCESRRAVEELGAKLRAKGVTTFLSHASLSLDERRRAETAFAEARDCVIIATSTLELGIDVGDLDRVVQIDAPTSVASFLQRLGRTGRRPGTTRNCLFLTLDQGKLLAAAGLLLQWSRGWVEPVTAPPEPRHIVAQQLLALCLQEHRVGDRLWQEWWGGLGPFGGAAEPIVHHLVEEGYLDQDGGMLFIGPEAERRFGHRHFMNLTAVFTAPPQFTVLQGRTEIGRTDPALLTERVAGPRRLLLAGRSWQVTYIDWHRKRCFVEPVDGGGKAKWTGTGFGQGTSFEVTRAVREVLLGTDPPVTLTQRATTTLKEAREVFLEKVHPGGTLIVRDESGQLCWWTWAGYRANATLAATLEGIVVPAQRINDHWIRLREDLTPPVWKEALSEAPDRLCLPAVDERAVRGLKFGGALPPRLAEATLSARLADLTAATAVLAEPVRYIAAYK
;
A
#
# COMPACT_ATOMS: atom_id res chain seq x y z
N MET A 1 -23.27 24.86 22.82
CA MET A 1 -22.71 24.35 21.54
C MET A 1 -21.51 25.22 21.19
N THR A 2 -20.30 24.77 21.46
CA THR A 2 -19.10 25.50 21.04
C THR A 2 -18.70 24.99 19.65
N THR A 3 -19.34 25.52 18.61
CA THR A 3 -18.77 25.54 17.28
C THR A 3 -17.55 26.46 17.34
N PRO A 4 -16.40 26.04 16.79
CA PRO A 4 -15.28 26.96 16.71
C PRO A 4 -15.70 28.18 15.87
N ASP A 5 -15.54 29.38 16.42
CA ASP A 5 -15.89 30.66 15.78
C ASP A 5 -15.20 30.91 14.42
N SER A 6 -14.44 29.95 13.92
CA SER A 6 -13.63 30.01 12.71
C SER A 6 -14.21 29.28 11.47
N LEU A 7 -15.37 28.62 11.58
CA LEU A 7 -16.06 28.06 10.42
C LEU A 7 -17.11 29.04 9.89
N GLU A 8 -17.28 29.04 8.57
CA GLU A 8 -18.29 29.84 7.89
C GLU A 8 -19.70 29.53 8.46
N PRO A 9 -20.50 30.55 8.88
CA PRO A 9 -21.80 30.34 9.47
C PRO A 9 -22.78 29.54 8.61
N ALA A 10 -22.77 29.75 7.30
CA ALA A 10 -23.61 28.99 6.37
C ALA A 10 -23.25 27.50 6.39
N LEU A 11 -21.96 27.15 6.50
CA LEU A 11 -21.51 25.77 6.61
C LEU A 11 -21.95 25.16 7.95
N VAL A 12 -21.82 25.90 9.05
CA VAL A 12 -22.30 25.48 10.37
C VAL A 12 -23.79 25.19 10.35
N HIS A 13 -24.60 26.05 9.69
CA HIS A 13 -26.02 25.84 9.50
C HIS A 13 -26.30 24.47 8.84
N HIS A 14 -25.60 24.15 7.76
CA HIS A 14 -25.79 22.88 7.05
C HIS A 14 -25.30 21.66 7.86
N ILE A 15 -24.21 21.81 8.63
CA ILE A 15 -23.74 20.74 9.51
C ILE A 15 -24.80 20.37 10.55
N VAL A 16 -25.47 21.38 11.13
CA VAL A 16 -26.49 21.15 12.15
C VAL A 16 -27.82 20.71 11.54
N ASN A 17 -28.32 21.41 10.51
CA ASN A 17 -29.67 21.25 10.02
C ASN A 17 -29.78 20.22 8.89
N THR A 18 -28.79 20.12 8.00
CA THR A 18 -28.83 19.19 6.87
C THR A 18 -28.24 17.83 7.24
N LEU A 19 -27.06 17.79 7.93
CA LEU A 19 -26.47 16.54 8.42
C LEU A 19 -27.07 16.07 9.75
N GLY A 20 -27.79 16.93 10.48
CA GLY A 20 -28.35 16.61 11.79
C GLY A 20 -27.29 16.37 12.88
N TRP A 21 -26.09 16.92 12.74
CA TRP A 21 -25.03 16.69 13.69
C TRP A 21 -25.17 17.57 14.92
N LYS A 22 -25.10 16.97 16.10
CA LYS A 22 -25.14 17.67 17.39
C LYS A 22 -23.84 18.45 17.69
N GLY A 23 -22.76 18.19 16.93
CA GLY A 23 -21.45 18.83 17.06
C GLY A 23 -20.40 18.13 16.19
N LEU A 24 -19.24 18.76 16.06
CA LEU A 24 -18.09 18.20 15.36
C LEU A 24 -17.45 17.08 16.19
N ARG A 25 -16.96 16.06 15.52
CA ARG A 25 -16.14 14.99 16.12
C ARG A 25 -14.80 15.55 16.62
N PRO A 26 -14.13 14.89 17.58
CA PRO A 26 -12.88 15.40 18.16
C PRO A 26 -11.83 15.80 17.11
N LEU A 27 -11.60 14.94 16.09
CA LEU A 27 -10.67 15.25 15.00
C LEU A 27 -11.10 16.48 14.21
N GLN A 28 -12.38 16.55 13.85
CA GLN A 28 -12.93 17.67 13.08
C GLN A 28 -12.76 19.00 13.84
N LYS A 29 -13.05 18.98 15.14
CA LYS A 29 -12.89 20.15 16.01
C LYS A 29 -11.42 20.58 16.13
N ALA A 30 -10.50 19.62 16.33
CA ALA A 30 -9.08 19.90 16.47
C ALA A 30 -8.42 20.38 15.16
N ALA A 31 -8.95 19.98 14.01
CA ALA A 31 -8.43 20.36 12.69
C ALA A 31 -8.81 21.80 12.27
N VAL A 32 -9.86 22.42 12.85
CA VAL A 32 -10.36 23.72 12.39
C VAL A 32 -9.28 24.78 12.47
N VAL A 33 -8.69 25.00 13.65
CA VAL A 33 -7.74 26.10 13.88
C VAL A 33 -6.48 25.96 12.99
N PRO A 34 -5.74 24.85 12.97
CA PRO A 34 -4.54 24.77 12.14
C PRO A 34 -4.84 24.88 10.65
N LEU A 35 -5.95 24.29 10.17
CA LEU A 35 -6.25 24.34 8.74
C LEU A 35 -6.75 25.72 8.27
N THR A 36 -7.50 26.43 9.09
CA THR A 36 -7.90 27.82 8.78
C THR A 36 -6.73 28.78 8.88
N ALA A 37 -5.75 28.54 9.74
CA ALA A 37 -4.50 29.31 9.79
C ALA A 37 -3.61 29.06 8.56
N GLY A 38 -3.78 27.95 7.83
CA GLY A 38 -2.98 27.60 6.66
C GLY A 38 -1.77 26.72 6.98
N ASP A 39 -1.71 26.14 8.17
CA ASP A 39 -0.67 25.18 8.55
C ASP A 39 -0.80 23.91 7.69
N ASP A 40 0.32 23.31 7.34
CA ASP A 40 0.31 21.93 6.84
C ASP A 40 -0.12 20.99 7.96
N ALA A 41 -0.85 19.93 7.62
CA ALA A 41 -1.36 19.03 8.65
C ALA A 41 -1.39 17.57 8.22
N LEU A 42 -1.18 16.69 9.21
CA LEU A 42 -1.50 15.27 9.12
C LEU A 42 -2.65 14.95 10.06
N LEU A 43 -3.81 14.60 9.49
CA LEU A 43 -5.02 14.27 10.24
C LEU A 43 -5.11 12.75 10.44
N LEU A 44 -5.02 12.29 11.67
CA LEU A 44 -5.04 10.88 12.01
C LEU A 44 -6.35 10.49 12.69
N ALA A 45 -7.04 9.53 12.13
CA ALA A 45 -8.17 8.86 12.75
C ALA A 45 -8.40 7.49 12.15
N PRO A 46 -9.00 6.56 12.90
CA PRO A 46 -9.48 5.29 12.35
C PRO A 46 -10.43 5.49 11.18
N THR A 47 -10.68 4.43 10.42
CA THR A 47 -11.70 4.44 9.36
C THR A 47 -13.04 4.92 9.94
N ALA A 48 -13.79 5.71 9.19
CA ALA A 48 -15.03 6.39 9.62
C ALA A 48 -14.86 7.46 10.73
N GLY A 49 -13.63 7.89 11.03
CA GLY A 49 -13.34 8.96 12.00
C GLY A 49 -13.70 10.38 11.54
N GLY A 50 -14.27 10.56 10.34
CA GLY A 50 -14.66 11.88 9.83
C GLY A 50 -13.50 12.72 9.30
N LYS A 51 -12.45 12.07 8.78
CA LYS A 51 -11.24 12.74 8.23
C LYS A 51 -11.55 13.65 7.06
N THR A 52 -12.44 13.23 6.16
CA THR A 52 -12.84 14.02 4.98
C THR A 52 -13.42 15.37 5.39
N GLU A 53 -14.37 15.37 6.30
CA GLU A 53 -15.02 16.58 6.81
C GLU A 53 -14.04 17.43 7.62
N ALA A 54 -13.14 16.78 8.37
CA ALA A 54 -12.07 17.48 9.12
C ALA A 54 -11.16 18.30 8.19
N ALA A 55 -10.93 17.86 6.95
CA ALA A 55 -10.19 18.61 5.95
C ALA A 55 -11.08 19.57 5.14
N CYS A 56 -12.24 19.10 4.66
CA CYS A 56 -13.07 19.88 3.73
C CYS A 56 -13.71 21.10 4.40
N PHE A 57 -14.26 20.99 5.62
CA PHE A 57 -15.00 22.09 6.24
C PHE A 57 -14.12 23.31 6.51
N PRO A 58 -12.91 23.20 7.09
CA PRO A 58 -12.02 24.35 7.26
C PRO A 58 -11.57 24.95 5.93
N LEU A 59 -11.28 24.11 4.91
CA LEU A 59 -10.86 24.60 3.59
C LEU A 59 -11.97 25.33 2.88
N LEU A 60 -13.20 24.83 2.89
CA LEU A 60 -14.37 25.48 2.29
C LEU A 60 -14.69 26.80 3.00
N SER A 61 -14.61 26.84 4.34
CA SER A 61 -14.76 28.09 5.10
C SER A 61 -13.72 29.12 4.70
N ARG A 62 -12.46 28.70 4.60
CA ARG A 62 -11.36 29.57 4.21
C ARG A 62 -11.48 30.04 2.75
N MET A 63 -11.90 29.15 1.86
CA MET A 63 -12.19 29.47 0.46
C MET A 63 -13.27 30.56 0.35
N HIS A 64 -14.33 30.45 1.13
CA HIS A 64 -15.39 31.44 1.17
C HIS A 64 -14.91 32.76 1.75
N ALA A 65 -14.31 32.75 2.92
CA ALA A 65 -13.85 33.94 3.64
C ALA A 65 -12.77 34.74 2.87
N GLN A 66 -11.88 34.04 2.15
CA GLN A 66 -10.79 34.67 1.39
C GLN A 66 -11.10 34.89 -0.09
N GLY A 67 -12.32 34.59 -0.55
CA GLY A 67 -12.74 34.80 -1.93
C GLY A 67 -11.91 34.02 -2.96
N TRP A 68 -11.52 32.78 -2.66
CA TRP A 68 -10.76 31.98 -3.62
C TRP A 68 -11.59 31.72 -4.88
N SER A 69 -10.94 31.67 -6.02
CA SER A 69 -11.58 31.48 -7.32
C SER A 69 -10.79 30.53 -8.21
N GLY A 70 -11.49 29.86 -9.12
CA GLY A 70 -10.94 28.80 -9.96
C GLY A 70 -10.54 27.58 -9.14
N THR A 71 -9.80 26.65 -9.72
CA THR A 71 -9.38 25.43 -9.04
C THR A 71 -8.42 25.74 -7.90
N SER A 72 -8.97 25.82 -6.68
CA SER A 72 -8.28 26.32 -5.47
C SER A 72 -7.83 25.17 -4.57
N VAL A 73 -8.51 24.01 -4.61
CA VAL A 73 -8.21 22.84 -3.81
C VAL A 73 -8.10 21.61 -4.71
N LEU A 74 -7.00 20.87 -4.55
CA LEU A 74 -6.87 19.50 -5.08
C LEU A 74 -7.18 18.49 -3.96
N TYR A 75 -7.96 17.47 -4.29
CA TYR A 75 -8.21 16.32 -3.42
C TYR A 75 -7.70 15.06 -4.11
N VAL A 76 -6.58 14.53 -3.63
CA VAL A 76 -5.86 13.43 -4.27
C VAL A 76 -6.08 12.13 -3.50
N CYS A 77 -6.54 11.09 -4.19
CA CYS A 77 -6.71 9.74 -3.62
C CYS A 77 -5.93 8.68 -4.39
N PRO A 78 -5.54 7.56 -3.71
CA PRO A 78 -4.83 6.47 -4.36
C PRO A 78 -5.70 5.62 -5.30
N LEU A 79 -7.01 5.60 -5.11
CA LEU A 79 -7.93 4.71 -5.81
C LEU A 79 -9.11 5.46 -6.43
N LYS A 80 -9.43 5.13 -7.70
CA LYS A 80 -10.60 5.68 -8.41
C LYS A 80 -11.92 5.36 -7.70
N ALA A 81 -12.06 4.16 -7.14
CA ALA A 81 -13.26 3.77 -6.41
C ALA A 81 -13.52 4.67 -5.20
N LEU A 82 -12.46 5.05 -4.48
CA LEU A 82 -12.53 5.96 -3.35
C LEU A 82 -13.01 7.35 -3.78
N LEU A 83 -12.46 7.86 -4.88
CA LEU A 83 -12.86 9.13 -5.48
C LEU A 83 -14.32 9.12 -5.91
N ASN A 84 -14.79 8.05 -6.55
CA ASN A 84 -16.20 7.92 -6.98
C ASN A 84 -17.17 7.96 -5.79
N ASN A 85 -16.80 7.33 -4.65
CA ASN A 85 -17.62 7.36 -3.44
C ASN A 85 -17.58 8.71 -2.72
N LEU A 86 -16.46 9.43 -2.85
CA LEU A 86 -16.23 10.69 -2.15
C LEU A 86 -16.82 11.88 -2.91
N SER A 87 -16.77 11.87 -4.24
CA SER A 87 -17.16 12.99 -5.10
C SER A 87 -18.56 13.55 -4.78
N PRO A 88 -19.63 12.74 -4.66
CA PRO A 88 -20.96 13.28 -4.35
C PRO A 88 -21.03 14.02 -3.01
N ARG A 89 -20.27 13.57 -2.01
CA ARG A 89 -20.22 14.22 -0.69
C ARG A 89 -19.51 15.56 -0.76
N VAL A 90 -18.35 15.61 -1.40
CA VAL A 90 -17.56 16.84 -1.56
C VAL A 90 -18.32 17.86 -2.43
N GLU A 91 -18.99 17.40 -3.50
CA GLU A 91 -19.87 18.23 -4.34
C GLU A 91 -21.00 18.85 -3.51
N THR A 92 -21.65 18.05 -2.65
CA THR A 92 -22.69 18.55 -1.73
C THR A 92 -22.14 19.61 -0.78
N TYR A 93 -20.99 19.35 -0.15
CA TYR A 93 -20.39 20.30 0.80
C TYR A 93 -19.95 21.61 0.13
N ALA A 94 -19.38 21.54 -1.07
CA ALA A 94 -19.02 22.72 -1.86
C ALA A 94 -20.26 23.53 -2.24
N ALA A 95 -21.33 22.87 -2.70
CA ALA A 95 -22.58 23.51 -3.12
C ALA A 95 -23.25 24.31 -1.99
N TRP A 96 -23.08 23.93 -0.72
CA TRP A 96 -23.62 24.69 0.43
C TRP A 96 -23.07 26.12 0.52
N LEU A 97 -21.90 26.36 -0.04
CA LEU A 97 -21.27 27.70 -0.08
C LEU A 97 -21.27 28.29 -1.51
N GLY A 98 -22.08 27.79 -2.42
CA GLY A 98 -22.12 28.22 -3.83
C GLY A 98 -20.83 27.87 -4.59
N ARG A 99 -20.08 26.88 -4.13
CA ARG A 99 -18.84 26.38 -4.73
C ARG A 99 -19.08 25.11 -5.52
N SER A 100 -18.16 24.78 -6.40
CA SER A 100 -18.23 23.62 -7.29
C SER A 100 -17.11 22.63 -7.00
N ALA A 101 -17.41 21.33 -7.15
CA ALA A 101 -16.42 20.28 -7.14
C ALA A 101 -16.59 19.39 -8.37
N ALA A 102 -15.51 18.78 -8.85
CA ALA A 102 -15.55 17.86 -9.96
C ALA A 102 -14.52 16.74 -9.83
N LEU A 103 -14.82 15.63 -10.49
CA LEU A 103 -14.01 14.41 -10.47
C LEU A 103 -13.30 14.21 -11.80
N TRP A 104 -11.96 14.07 -11.75
CA TRP A 104 -11.13 13.77 -12.90
C TRP A 104 -10.18 12.59 -12.61
N HIS A 105 -10.43 11.47 -13.26
CA HIS A 105 -9.51 10.32 -13.28
C HIS A 105 -9.48 9.65 -14.65
N GLY A 106 -8.72 8.58 -14.81
CA GLY A 106 -8.50 7.94 -16.12
C GLY A 106 -9.78 7.52 -16.84
N ASP A 107 -10.88 7.24 -16.12
CA ASP A 107 -12.16 6.79 -16.69
C ASP A 107 -13.13 7.96 -16.94
N THR A 108 -12.78 9.21 -16.62
CA THR A 108 -13.61 10.38 -16.87
C THR A 108 -13.74 10.61 -18.37
N PRO A 109 -14.96 10.67 -18.94
CA PRO A 109 -15.18 10.84 -20.37
C PRO A 109 -14.61 12.15 -20.91
N ALA A 110 -14.18 12.16 -22.18
CA ALA A 110 -13.58 13.33 -22.81
C ALA A 110 -14.48 14.59 -22.78
N GLY A 111 -15.80 14.41 -22.95
CA GLY A 111 -16.76 15.52 -22.83
C GLY A 111 -16.83 16.11 -21.43
N ALA A 112 -16.75 15.28 -20.39
CA ALA A 112 -16.69 15.75 -19.00
C ALA A 112 -15.38 16.48 -18.72
N ARG A 113 -14.24 15.96 -19.19
CA ARG A 113 -12.93 16.65 -19.06
C ARG A 113 -12.94 18.03 -19.67
N ARG A 114 -13.51 18.19 -20.88
CA ARG A 114 -13.64 19.50 -21.52
C ARG A 114 -14.48 20.48 -20.70
N ARG A 115 -15.59 20.00 -20.10
CA ARG A 115 -16.43 20.83 -19.22
C ARG A 115 -15.66 21.27 -17.98
N ILE A 116 -14.92 20.36 -17.35
CA ILE A 116 -14.09 20.66 -16.16
C ILE A 116 -13.04 21.71 -16.49
N LEU A 117 -12.36 21.60 -17.63
CA LEU A 117 -11.37 22.60 -18.06
C LEU A 117 -12.01 23.97 -18.27
N ALA A 118 -13.21 24.04 -18.84
CA ALA A 118 -13.93 25.30 -19.08
C ALA A 118 -14.50 25.91 -17.79
N SER A 119 -15.05 25.09 -16.87
CA SER A 119 -15.72 25.57 -15.65
C SER A 119 -14.74 25.87 -14.51
N ARG A 120 -13.56 25.26 -14.49
CA ARG A 120 -12.53 25.40 -13.43
C ARG A 120 -13.14 25.24 -12.03
N PRO A 121 -13.56 24.03 -11.66
CA PRO A 121 -14.22 23.80 -10.37
C PRO A 121 -13.33 24.21 -9.21
N ASP A 122 -13.92 24.72 -8.13
CA ASP A 122 -13.21 25.18 -6.93
C ASP A 122 -12.42 24.01 -6.26
N VAL A 123 -12.99 22.81 -6.27
CA VAL A 123 -12.36 21.58 -5.76
C VAL A 123 -12.25 20.55 -6.88
N LEU A 124 -11.04 20.10 -7.17
CA LEU A 124 -10.79 19.02 -8.14
C LEU A 124 -10.36 17.74 -7.41
N LEU A 125 -11.18 16.68 -7.53
CA LEU A 125 -10.85 15.35 -7.02
C LEU A 125 -10.12 14.56 -8.13
N THR A 126 -8.95 13.99 -7.82
CA THR A 126 -8.10 13.35 -8.84
C THR A 126 -7.18 12.27 -8.29
N THR A 127 -6.44 11.59 -9.17
CA THR A 127 -5.33 10.69 -8.84
C THR A 127 -4.00 11.30 -9.26
N PRO A 128 -2.85 10.87 -8.68
CA PRO A 128 -1.52 11.36 -9.07
C PRO A 128 -1.26 11.22 -10.57
N GLU A 129 -1.63 10.07 -11.14
CA GLU A 129 -1.42 9.77 -12.55
C GLU A 129 -2.26 10.69 -13.48
N SER A 130 -3.46 11.07 -13.02
CA SER A 130 -4.31 12.00 -13.76
C SER A 130 -3.80 13.44 -13.66
N LEU A 131 -3.26 13.81 -12.51
CA LEU A 131 -2.62 15.11 -12.31
C LEU A 131 -1.36 15.23 -13.19
N GLU A 132 -0.52 14.19 -13.22
CA GLU A 132 0.63 14.11 -14.13
C GLU A 132 0.18 14.28 -15.60
N ALA A 133 -0.87 13.52 -16.00
CA ALA A 133 -1.40 13.62 -17.36
C ALA A 133 -1.93 15.01 -17.72
N MET A 134 -2.45 15.77 -16.75
CA MET A 134 -2.86 17.17 -16.98
C MET A 134 -1.66 18.09 -17.19
N LEU A 135 -0.57 17.89 -16.44
CA LEU A 135 0.63 18.71 -16.56
C LEU A 135 1.37 18.49 -17.87
N VAL A 136 1.45 17.24 -18.35
CA VAL A 136 2.18 16.91 -19.60
C VAL A 136 1.32 17.02 -20.86
N SER A 137 0.02 17.30 -20.74
CA SER A 137 -0.90 17.33 -21.87
C SER A 137 -0.85 18.66 -22.61
N ALA A 138 -0.54 18.65 -23.89
CA ALA A 138 -0.63 19.81 -24.77
C ALA A 138 -2.06 20.40 -24.89
N ASN A 139 -3.09 19.64 -24.49
CA ASN A 139 -4.49 20.11 -24.53
C ASN A 139 -4.96 20.78 -23.23
N VAL A 140 -4.09 20.89 -22.24
CA VAL A 140 -4.40 21.51 -20.94
C VAL A 140 -3.45 22.68 -20.72
N ASP A 141 -3.99 23.88 -20.69
CA ASP A 141 -3.25 25.04 -20.18
C ASP A 141 -3.17 24.94 -18.66
N HIS A 142 -2.20 24.15 -18.19
CA HIS A 142 -2.03 23.82 -16.78
C HIS A 142 -1.68 25.06 -15.95
N ALA A 143 -0.92 26.00 -16.48
CA ALA A 143 -0.57 27.23 -15.78
C ALA A 143 -1.82 28.07 -15.47
N SER A 144 -2.69 28.26 -16.46
CA SER A 144 -3.95 28.98 -16.29
C SER A 144 -4.96 28.19 -15.44
N PHE A 145 -5.06 26.88 -15.64
CA PHE A 145 -6.01 26.04 -14.92
C PHE A 145 -5.73 25.99 -13.40
N PHE A 146 -4.46 25.86 -13.01
CA PHE A 146 -4.04 25.75 -11.61
C PHE A 146 -3.64 27.08 -10.96
N SER A 147 -3.78 28.23 -11.67
CA SER A 147 -3.38 29.54 -11.14
C SER A 147 -4.02 29.93 -9.82
N GLY A 148 -5.24 29.43 -9.54
CA GLY A 148 -5.98 29.63 -8.29
C GLY A 148 -5.58 28.69 -7.13
N LEU A 149 -4.73 27.70 -7.36
CA LEU A 149 -4.49 26.61 -6.40
C LEU A 149 -3.80 27.10 -5.12
N ARG A 150 -4.33 26.67 -3.98
CA ARG A 150 -3.87 27.08 -2.63
C ARG A 150 -3.67 25.93 -1.67
N ALA A 151 -4.41 24.84 -1.84
CA ALA A 151 -4.31 23.70 -0.93
C ALA A 151 -4.42 22.36 -1.66
N VAL A 152 -3.76 21.35 -1.12
CA VAL A 152 -3.82 19.96 -1.56
C VAL A 152 -4.16 19.06 -0.38
N VAL A 153 -5.22 18.27 -0.50
CA VAL A 153 -5.57 17.20 0.41
C VAL A 153 -5.10 15.88 -0.20
N VAL A 154 -4.30 15.12 0.52
CA VAL A 154 -3.84 13.79 0.13
C VAL A 154 -4.51 12.76 1.03
N ASP A 155 -5.51 12.07 0.50
CA ASP A 155 -6.25 11.06 1.25
C ASP A 155 -5.52 9.72 1.23
N GLU A 156 -5.65 8.96 2.32
CA GLU A 156 -4.94 7.70 2.54
C GLU A 156 -3.42 7.83 2.27
N ILE A 157 -2.81 8.90 2.78
CA ILE A 157 -1.41 9.26 2.50
C ILE A 157 -0.43 8.11 2.81
N HIS A 158 -0.73 7.27 3.78
CA HIS A 158 0.10 6.10 4.13
C HIS A 158 0.19 5.08 2.99
N ALA A 159 -0.84 4.98 2.13
CA ALA A 159 -0.82 4.13 0.94
C ALA A 159 0.05 4.72 -0.18
N PHE A 160 0.34 6.02 -0.14
CA PHE A 160 1.28 6.66 -1.06
C PHE A 160 2.72 6.61 -0.52
N ALA A 161 2.92 7.07 0.70
CA ALA A 161 4.26 7.30 1.23
C ALA A 161 5.12 6.03 1.32
N GLY A 162 4.51 4.85 1.48
CA GLY A 162 5.22 3.56 1.47
C GLY A 162 5.52 2.98 0.08
N ASP A 163 5.24 3.70 -1.01
CA ASP A 163 5.32 3.22 -2.38
C ASP A 163 5.95 4.28 -3.31
N ASP A 164 6.40 3.87 -4.50
CA ASP A 164 6.92 4.77 -5.54
C ASP A 164 5.89 5.82 -5.99
N ARG A 165 4.61 5.52 -5.89
CA ARG A 165 3.53 6.48 -6.17
C ARG A 165 3.59 7.69 -5.24
N GLY A 166 4.12 7.53 -4.03
CA GLY A 166 4.34 8.64 -3.12
C GLY A 166 5.41 9.60 -3.62
N TRP A 167 6.55 9.08 -4.05
CA TRP A 167 7.59 9.90 -4.65
C TRP A 167 7.13 10.60 -5.93
N HIS A 168 6.37 9.89 -6.77
CA HIS A 168 5.73 10.46 -7.95
C HIS A 168 4.79 11.60 -7.57
N LEU A 169 3.89 11.39 -6.59
CA LEU A 169 2.97 12.43 -6.12
C LEU A 169 3.73 13.66 -5.59
N LEU A 170 4.74 13.47 -4.72
CA LEU A 170 5.53 14.59 -4.21
C LEU A 170 6.19 15.36 -5.34
N ALA A 171 6.84 14.68 -6.28
CA ALA A 171 7.50 15.32 -7.39
C ALA A 171 6.53 16.12 -8.28
N VAL A 172 5.34 15.57 -8.54
CA VAL A 172 4.27 16.29 -9.26
C VAL A 172 3.80 17.51 -8.48
N LEU A 173 3.66 17.41 -7.15
CA LEU A 173 3.24 18.56 -6.32
C LEU A 173 4.31 19.65 -6.26
N GLU A 174 5.60 19.31 -6.27
CA GLU A 174 6.67 20.32 -6.35
C GLU A 174 6.64 21.07 -7.70
N ARG A 175 6.54 20.33 -8.82
CA ARG A 175 6.41 20.92 -10.15
C ARG A 175 5.17 21.83 -10.22
N LEU A 176 4.04 21.36 -9.71
CA LEU A 176 2.82 22.13 -9.66
C LEU A 176 2.97 23.41 -8.82
N GLN A 177 3.66 23.33 -7.68
CA GLN A 177 3.94 24.50 -6.85
C GLN A 177 4.80 25.54 -7.59
N ARG A 178 5.76 25.09 -8.41
CA ARG A 178 6.57 25.96 -9.28
C ARG A 178 5.69 26.64 -10.34
N VAL A 179 4.80 25.89 -11.01
CA VAL A 179 3.85 26.43 -12.00
C VAL A 179 2.93 27.48 -11.38
N VAL A 180 2.40 27.21 -10.19
CA VAL A 180 1.50 28.12 -9.46
C VAL A 180 2.24 29.36 -8.92
N GLY A 181 3.56 29.29 -8.75
CA GLY A 181 4.39 30.39 -8.24
C GLY A 181 4.15 30.75 -6.77
N ARG A 182 3.47 29.90 -6.00
CA ARG A 182 3.21 30.09 -4.57
C ARG A 182 3.26 28.79 -3.80
N SER A 183 3.49 28.88 -2.49
CA SER A 183 3.40 27.76 -1.58
C SER A 183 1.96 27.30 -1.42
N MET A 184 1.73 25.99 -1.47
CA MET A 184 0.43 25.35 -1.29
C MET A 184 0.36 24.65 0.08
N GLN A 185 -0.74 24.85 0.80
CA GLN A 185 -1.01 24.10 2.03
C GLN A 185 -1.15 22.61 1.71
N ARG A 186 -0.48 21.73 2.47
CA ARG A 186 -0.52 20.27 2.28
C ARG A 186 -1.19 19.60 3.48
N ILE A 187 -2.25 18.86 3.23
CA ILE A 187 -3.05 18.19 4.26
C ILE A 187 -3.08 16.69 3.94
N GLY A 188 -2.52 15.87 4.82
CA GLY A 188 -2.56 14.42 4.73
C GLY A 188 -3.68 13.84 5.60
N LEU A 189 -4.45 12.89 5.05
CA LEU A 189 -5.41 12.11 5.81
C LEU A 189 -4.89 10.68 5.91
N SER A 190 -4.83 10.15 7.12
CA SER A 190 -4.30 8.80 7.35
C SER A 190 -5.08 8.04 8.41
N ALA A 191 -5.01 6.71 8.32
CA ALA A 191 -5.25 5.85 9.48
C ALA A 191 -4.09 5.99 10.48
N THR A 192 -4.10 5.22 11.56
CA THR A 192 -3.00 5.17 12.53
C THR A 192 -1.71 4.67 11.85
N VAL A 193 -0.60 5.36 12.08
CA VAL A 193 0.74 5.04 11.58
C VAL A 193 1.75 5.15 12.73
N GLY A 194 2.89 4.46 12.62
CA GLY A 194 3.89 4.41 13.67
C GLY A 194 4.80 5.65 13.76
N ASN A 195 4.86 6.49 12.72
CA ASN A 195 5.76 7.64 12.62
C ASN A 195 5.10 8.89 12.03
N PRO A 196 4.08 9.44 12.66
CA PRO A 196 3.27 10.52 12.10
C PRO A 196 4.06 11.81 11.80
N GLU A 197 5.01 12.19 12.63
CA GLU A 197 5.84 13.39 12.43
C GLU A 197 6.74 13.24 11.18
N ALA A 198 7.35 12.09 11.00
CA ALA A 198 8.15 11.79 9.81
C ALA A 198 7.28 11.78 8.54
N LEU A 199 6.07 11.24 8.62
CA LEU A 199 5.12 11.24 7.50
C LEU A 199 4.64 12.66 7.14
N LEU A 200 4.43 13.53 8.14
CA LEU A 200 4.13 14.94 7.91
C LEU A 200 5.29 15.66 7.24
N THR A 201 6.51 15.47 7.75
CA THR A 201 7.74 16.04 7.15
C THR A 201 7.89 15.59 5.69
N TRP A 202 7.66 14.32 5.41
CA TRP A 202 7.67 13.78 4.05
C TRP A 202 6.60 14.45 3.17
N LEU A 203 5.36 14.63 3.66
CA LEU A 203 4.29 15.30 2.93
C LEU A 203 4.64 16.76 2.59
N GLN A 204 5.31 17.46 3.50
CA GLN A 204 5.75 18.85 3.29
C GLN A 204 6.78 18.96 2.15
N GLY A 205 7.52 17.89 1.83
CA GLY A 205 8.49 17.84 0.74
C GLY A 205 9.53 18.94 0.86
N SER A 206 9.71 19.76 -0.17
CA SER A 206 10.64 20.90 -0.16
C SER A 206 10.27 22.01 0.85
N GLY A 207 9.04 22.02 1.34
CA GLY A 207 8.54 22.95 2.37
C GLY A 207 8.84 22.52 3.80
N ALA A 208 9.41 21.34 4.02
CA ALA A 208 9.75 20.84 5.36
C ALA A 208 10.70 21.80 6.09
N GLY A 209 10.39 22.10 7.35
CA GLY A 209 11.14 23.07 8.17
C GLY A 209 10.94 24.55 7.79
N ARG A 210 10.25 24.86 6.68
CA ARG A 210 9.95 26.24 6.25
C ARG A 210 8.49 26.63 6.54
N ARG A 211 7.61 25.66 6.67
CA ARG A 211 6.17 25.86 6.90
C ARG A 211 5.76 25.22 8.20
N PRO A 212 4.86 25.85 8.98
CA PRO A 212 4.31 25.22 10.16
C PRO A 212 3.58 23.94 9.76
N GLY A 213 3.83 22.86 10.53
CA GLY A 213 3.21 21.56 10.31
C GLY A 213 2.66 21.01 11.63
N ARG A 214 1.49 20.37 11.59
CA ARG A 214 0.83 19.82 12.78
C ARG A 214 0.31 18.41 12.53
N VAL A 215 0.63 17.52 13.45
CA VAL A 215 -0.05 16.23 13.57
C VAL A 215 -1.31 16.44 14.44
N VAL A 216 -2.47 16.16 13.87
CA VAL A 216 -3.77 16.31 14.54
C VAL A 216 -4.32 14.91 14.81
N ALA A 217 -4.16 14.43 16.04
CA ALA A 217 -4.53 13.08 16.46
C ALA A 217 -5.15 13.08 17.88
N PRO A 218 -6.35 13.62 18.08
CA PRO A 218 -6.93 13.78 19.42
C PRO A 218 -7.10 12.49 20.20
N HIS A 219 -7.25 11.37 19.51
CA HIS A 219 -7.39 10.04 20.12
C HIS A 219 -6.07 9.50 20.70
N LEU A 220 -4.92 10.06 20.30
CA LEU A 220 -3.60 9.73 20.83
C LEU A 220 -3.19 10.65 22.00
N ALA A 221 -3.75 11.85 22.08
CA ALA A 221 -3.39 12.87 23.07
C ALA A 221 -3.83 12.54 24.53
N GLY A 222 -4.68 11.51 24.72
CA GLY A 222 -5.11 11.03 26.04
C GLY A 222 -4.50 9.70 26.47
N ALA A 223 -3.77 9.06 25.59
CA ALA A 223 -3.12 7.78 25.85
C ALA A 223 -1.65 8.03 26.21
N GLN A 224 -1.37 8.38 27.47
CA GLN A 224 -0.04 8.04 28.01
C GLN A 224 0.11 6.52 27.91
N PRO A 225 1.31 5.99 27.59
CA PRO A 225 1.58 4.56 27.63
C PRO A 225 1.68 4.10 29.10
N THR A 226 0.60 4.24 29.83
CA THR A 226 0.46 3.67 31.18
C THR A 226 -0.35 2.40 31.04
N SER A 227 0.35 1.29 31.22
CA SER A 227 -0.17 -0.07 31.41
C SER A 227 -1.20 -0.56 30.38
N ALA A 228 -0.74 -1.36 29.43
CA ALA A 228 -1.36 -2.53 28.79
C ALA A 228 -2.90 -2.64 28.83
N SER A 229 -3.64 -1.64 28.35
CA SER A 229 -5.01 -1.91 27.95
C SER A 229 -4.98 -2.36 26.49
N VAL A 230 -5.18 -3.67 26.27
CA VAL A 230 -5.39 -4.24 24.94
C VAL A 230 -6.40 -3.37 24.18
N PRO A 231 -6.12 -2.94 22.93
CA PRO A 231 -7.08 -2.15 22.17
C PRO A 231 -8.44 -2.85 22.12
N PRO A 232 -9.57 -2.14 22.31
CA PRO A 232 -10.88 -2.77 22.43
C PRO A 232 -11.25 -3.52 21.13
N GLY A 233 -11.55 -4.80 21.23
CA GLY A 233 -11.99 -5.64 20.12
C GLY A 233 -12.19 -7.09 20.55
N ASP A 234 -13.16 -7.78 19.96
CA ASP A 234 -13.33 -9.22 20.07
C ASP A 234 -12.46 -9.89 18.98
N ILE A 235 -11.22 -10.22 19.35
CA ILE A 235 -10.25 -10.85 18.44
C ILE A 235 -10.07 -12.29 18.85
N GLN A 236 -10.25 -13.19 17.88
CA GLN A 236 -10.08 -14.63 18.07
C GLN A 236 -9.05 -15.16 17.07
N LEU A 237 -8.16 -16.04 17.54
CA LEU A 237 -7.18 -16.73 16.72
C LEU A 237 -7.46 -18.24 16.76
N ASP A 238 -7.68 -18.81 15.57
CA ASP A 238 -7.97 -20.23 15.39
C ASP A 238 -7.02 -20.86 14.36
N TYR A 239 -6.71 -22.12 14.57
CA TYR A 239 -5.97 -22.97 13.64
C TYR A 239 -6.90 -23.96 12.97
N VAL A 240 -7.02 -23.90 11.65
CA VAL A 240 -7.93 -24.76 10.89
C VAL A 240 -7.21 -25.74 9.95
N GLY A 241 -5.93 -25.51 9.66
CA GLY A 241 -5.04 -26.44 8.95
C GLY A 241 -5.27 -26.52 7.44
N SER A 242 -6.39 -26.01 6.91
CA SER A 242 -6.65 -25.99 5.46
C SER A 242 -7.73 -24.98 5.07
N LEU A 243 -7.75 -24.64 3.78
CA LEU A 243 -8.78 -23.77 3.22
C LEU A 243 -10.18 -24.43 3.20
N ASP A 244 -10.24 -25.77 3.11
CA ASP A 244 -11.48 -26.55 3.20
C ASP A 244 -12.10 -26.46 4.59
N ASN A 245 -11.27 -26.59 5.62
CA ASN A 245 -11.71 -26.42 7.00
C ASN A 245 -12.14 -24.97 7.27
N ALA A 246 -11.39 -23.98 6.75
CA ALA A 246 -11.79 -22.57 6.84
C ALA A 246 -13.17 -22.35 6.22
N ALA A 247 -13.43 -22.90 5.01
CA ALA A 247 -14.75 -22.83 4.38
C ALA A 247 -15.84 -23.51 5.22
N THR A 248 -15.52 -24.62 5.89
CA THR A 248 -16.47 -25.29 6.79
C THR A 248 -16.79 -24.41 8.00
N VAL A 249 -15.78 -23.82 8.64
CA VAL A 249 -15.96 -22.92 9.78
C VAL A 249 -16.81 -21.70 9.37
N ILE A 250 -16.46 -21.04 8.26
CA ILE A 250 -17.19 -19.85 7.77
C ILE A 250 -18.64 -20.21 7.39
N SER A 251 -18.90 -21.39 6.82
CA SER A 251 -20.26 -21.82 6.45
C SER A 251 -21.15 -22.13 7.66
N ALA A 252 -20.55 -22.50 8.79
CA ALA A 252 -21.25 -22.88 10.01
C ALA A 252 -21.44 -21.71 10.99
N LEU A 253 -20.42 -20.85 11.13
CA LEU A 253 -20.43 -19.77 12.11
C LEU A 253 -21.08 -18.50 11.56
N HIS A 254 -21.73 -17.75 12.44
CA HIS A 254 -22.29 -16.40 12.16
C HIS A 254 -23.28 -16.39 10.98
N ARG A 255 -24.13 -17.40 10.87
CA ARG A 255 -25.25 -17.42 9.92
C ARG A 255 -26.22 -16.26 10.22
N GLY A 256 -26.76 -15.66 9.19
CA GLY A 256 -27.62 -14.47 9.30
C GLY A 256 -26.86 -13.14 9.31
N GLU A 257 -25.52 -13.17 9.43
CA GLU A 257 -24.67 -11.97 9.50
C GLU A 257 -24.00 -11.64 8.15
N LYS A 258 -23.69 -10.35 7.94
CA LYS A 258 -22.81 -9.89 6.85
C LYS A 258 -21.34 -10.08 7.24
N ARG A 259 -20.67 -10.98 6.53
CA ARG A 259 -19.28 -11.39 6.83
C ARG A 259 -18.34 -10.94 5.73
N LEU A 260 -17.29 -10.21 6.10
CA LEU A 260 -16.19 -9.86 5.18
C LEU A 260 -14.98 -10.74 5.49
N VAL A 261 -14.54 -11.50 4.50
CA VAL A 261 -13.38 -12.39 4.60
C VAL A 261 -12.23 -11.82 3.81
N PHE A 262 -11.11 -11.57 4.46
CA PHE A 262 -9.88 -11.17 3.81
C PHE A 262 -8.96 -12.36 3.54
N CYS A 263 -8.38 -12.39 2.33
CA CYS A 263 -7.34 -13.33 1.92
C CYS A 263 -6.15 -12.57 1.35
N GLU A 264 -4.93 -13.10 1.54
CA GLU A 264 -3.70 -12.44 1.08
C GLU A 264 -3.43 -12.65 -0.42
N SER A 265 -4.18 -13.50 -1.11
CA SER A 265 -4.00 -13.74 -2.54
C SER A 265 -5.33 -13.86 -3.29
N ARG A 266 -5.31 -13.41 -4.56
CA ARG A 266 -6.44 -13.59 -5.49
C ARG A 266 -6.83 -15.06 -5.65
N ARG A 267 -5.83 -15.95 -5.64
CA ARG A 267 -6.03 -17.38 -5.69
C ARG A 267 -6.86 -17.88 -4.51
N ALA A 268 -6.49 -17.51 -3.28
CA ALA A 268 -7.22 -17.90 -2.09
C ALA A 268 -8.66 -17.35 -2.09
N VAL A 269 -8.88 -16.12 -2.60
CA VAL A 269 -10.23 -15.54 -2.76
C VAL A 269 -11.08 -16.41 -3.68
N GLU A 270 -10.55 -16.81 -4.84
CA GLU A 270 -11.29 -17.63 -5.82
C GLU A 270 -11.57 -19.05 -5.29
N GLU A 271 -10.55 -19.71 -4.71
CA GLU A 271 -10.68 -21.07 -4.17
C GLU A 271 -11.66 -21.11 -2.98
N LEU A 272 -11.57 -20.16 -2.05
CA LEU A 272 -12.49 -20.08 -0.91
C LEU A 272 -13.92 -19.76 -1.39
N GLY A 273 -14.06 -18.87 -2.37
CA GLY A 273 -15.34 -18.52 -2.96
C GLY A 273 -16.05 -19.71 -3.58
N ALA A 274 -15.32 -20.53 -4.35
CA ALA A 274 -15.88 -21.75 -4.94
C ALA A 274 -16.31 -22.76 -3.85
N LYS A 275 -15.46 -22.95 -2.79
CA LYS A 275 -15.75 -23.85 -1.67
C LYS A 275 -16.99 -23.42 -0.86
N LEU A 276 -17.16 -22.12 -0.59
CA LEU A 276 -18.32 -21.61 0.13
C LEU A 276 -19.61 -21.73 -0.68
N ARG A 277 -19.56 -21.45 -2.00
CA ARG A 277 -20.71 -21.65 -2.89
C ARG A 277 -21.14 -23.13 -2.96
N ALA A 278 -20.17 -24.04 -3.02
CA ALA A 278 -20.46 -25.48 -2.98
C ALA A 278 -21.13 -25.91 -1.66
N LYS A 279 -20.96 -25.15 -0.58
CA LYS A 279 -21.62 -25.33 0.73
C LYS A 279 -22.97 -24.55 0.83
N GLY A 280 -23.45 -23.95 -0.26
CA GLY A 280 -24.72 -23.20 -0.29
C GLY A 280 -24.66 -21.80 0.34
N VAL A 281 -23.46 -21.24 0.58
CA VAL A 281 -23.31 -19.90 1.16
C VAL A 281 -23.43 -18.84 0.05
N THR A 282 -24.27 -17.84 0.24
CA THR A 282 -24.33 -16.66 -0.66
C THR A 282 -22.98 -15.92 -0.60
N THR A 283 -22.22 -15.97 -1.69
CA THR A 283 -20.82 -15.54 -1.71
C THR A 283 -20.54 -14.57 -2.84
N PHE A 284 -19.91 -13.45 -2.51
CA PHE A 284 -19.42 -12.43 -3.44
C PHE A 284 -17.89 -12.35 -3.38
N LEU A 285 -17.26 -11.97 -4.48
CA LEU A 285 -15.80 -11.85 -4.56
C LEU A 285 -15.39 -10.43 -4.99
N SER A 286 -14.28 -9.95 -4.43
CA SER A 286 -13.68 -8.67 -4.81
C SER A 286 -12.15 -8.75 -4.83
N HIS A 287 -11.55 -8.63 -6.01
CA HIS A 287 -10.10 -8.49 -6.20
C HIS A 287 -9.77 -7.79 -7.52
N ALA A 288 -8.54 -7.28 -7.65
CA ALA A 288 -8.12 -6.42 -8.76
C ALA A 288 -8.20 -7.06 -10.16
N SER A 289 -8.27 -8.39 -10.28
CA SER A 289 -8.36 -9.09 -11.57
C SER A 289 -9.79 -9.32 -12.05
N LEU A 290 -10.82 -9.02 -11.25
CA LEU A 290 -12.21 -9.02 -11.70
C LEU A 290 -12.50 -7.79 -12.57
N SER A 291 -13.43 -7.91 -13.52
CA SER A 291 -13.91 -6.76 -14.28
C SER A 291 -14.56 -5.72 -13.36
N LEU A 292 -14.65 -4.49 -13.83
CA LEU A 292 -15.30 -3.42 -13.06
C LEU A 292 -16.78 -3.76 -12.78
N ASP A 293 -17.45 -4.34 -13.77
CA ASP A 293 -18.87 -4.70 -13.66
C ASP A 293 -19.09 -5.84 -12.68
N GLU A 294 -18.23 -6.88 -12.68
CA GLU A 294 -18.31 -7.97 -11.70
C GLU A 294 -18.09 -7.43 -10.27
N ARG A 295 -17.12 -6.54 -10.08
CA ARG A 295 -16.89 -5.92 -8.76
C ARG A 295 -18.09 -5.07 -8.31
N ARG A 296 -18.62 -4.21 -9.18
CA ARG A 296 -19.82 -3.40 -8.87
C ARG A 296 -21.04 -4.24 -8.53
N ARG A 297 -21.27 -5.31 -9.31
CA ARG A 297 -22.36 -6.25 -9.02
C ARG A 297 -22.21 -6.91 -7.67
N ALA A 298 -20.97 -7.35 -7.34
CA ALA A 298 -20.68 -7.95 -6.05
C ALA A 298 -20.88 -6.95 -4.89
N GLU A 299 -20.42 -5.72 -5.03
CA GLU A 299 -20.56 -4.67 -4.02
C GLU A 299 -22.02 -4.28 -3.81
N THR A 300 -22.82 -4.07 -4.90
CA THR A 300 -24.24 -3.75 -4.82
C THR A 300 -25.03 -4.89 -4.19
N ALA A 301 -24.83 -6.11 -4.69
CA ALA A 301 -25.55 -7.28 -4.17
C ALA A 301 -25.20 -7.56 -2.70
N PHE A 302 -23.95 -7.34 -2.31
CA PHE A 302 -23.53 -7.45 -0.92
C PHE A 302 -24.16 -6.37 -0.04
N ALA A 303 -24.28 -5.13 -0.52
CA ALA A 303 -24.92 -4.05 0.23
C ALA A 303 -26.39 -4.38 0.57
N GLU A 304 -27.11 -5.04 -0.35
CA GLU A 304 -28.53 -5.40 -0.22
C GLU A 304 -28.75 -6.72 0.56
N ALA A 305 -27.81 -7.67 0.45
CA ALA A 305 -27.93 -8.97 1.10
C ALA A 305 -27.80 -8.89 2.63
N ARG A 306 -28.39 -9.84 3.34
CA ARG A 306 -28.28 -9.93 4.82
C ARG A 306 -27.41 -11.10 5.26
N ASP A 307 -27.72 -12.34 4.90
CA ASP A 307 -26.89 -13.50 5.20
C ASP A 307 -25.96 -13.80 4.04
N CYS A 308 -24.76 -13.25 4.06
CA CYS A 308 -23.83 -13.37 2.95
C CYS A 308 -22.37 -13.25 3.39
N VAL A 309 -21.47 -13.68 2.51
CA VAL A 309 -20.02 -13.55 2.64
C VAL A 309 -19.48 -12.80 1.43
N ILE A 310 -18.73 -11.75 1.64
CA ILE A 310 -17.85 -11.19 0.61
C ILE A 310 -16.41 -11.57 0.93
N ILE A 311 -15.69 -12.09 -0.05
CA ILE A 311 -14.28 -12.48 0.07
C ILE A 311 -13.45 -11.53 -0.76
N ALA A 312 -12.45 -10.92 -0.15
CA ALA A 312 -11.64 -9.90 -0.81
C ALA A 312 -10.15 -10.03 -0.50
N THR A 313 -9.34 -9.47 -1.39
CA THR A 313 -7.97 -9.08 -1.08
C THR A 313 -7.97 -7.68 -0.44
N SER A 314 -6.84 -7.01 -0.36
CA SER A 314 -6.71 -5.62 0.11
C SER A 314 -7.60 -4.60 -0.64
N THR A 315 -8.30 -5.00 -1.71
CA THR A 315 -9.19 -4.10 -2.46
C THR A 315 -10.32 -3.50 -1.62
N LEU A 316 -10.78 -4.21 -0.58
CA LEU A 316 -11.79 -3.71 0.37
C LEU A 316 -11.19 -3.22 1.70
N GLU A 317 -9.87 -3.10 1.78
CA GLU A 317 -9.14 -2.60 2.94
C GLU A 317 -9.20 -1.06 3.03
N LEU A 318 -9.12 -0.38 1.88
CA LEU A 318 -9.18 1.08 1.79
C LEU A 318 -10.60 1.56 1.46
N GLY A 319 -11.13 2.46 2.26
CA GLY A 319 -12.20 3.45 2.07
C GLY A 319 -13.48 3.13 1.28
N ILE A 320 -13.65 1.92 0.73
CA ILE A 320 -14.86 1.57 0.02
C ILE A 320 -15.98 1.34 1.04
N ASP A 321 -17.10 2.00 0.83
CA ASP A 321 -18.28 1.80 1.67
C ASP A 321 -19.00 0.51 1.24
N VAL A 322 -18.76 -0.55 1.97
CA VAL A 322 -19.46 -1.84 1.80
C VAL A 322 -20.65 -1.98 2.73
N GLY A 323 -21.11 -0.87 3.30
CA GLY A 323 -22.20 -0.85 4.28
C GLY A 323 -21.75 -1.37 5.65
N ASP A 324 -22.73 -1.64 6.49
CA ASP A 324 -22.51 -2.15 7.84
C ASP A 324 -22.16 -3.65 7.81
N LEU A 325 -21.01 -3.97 8.35
CA LEU A 325 -20.51 -5.34 8.49
C LEU A 325 -20.69 -5.82 9.93
N ASP A 326 -21.11 -7.07 10.08
CA ASP A 326 -21.26 -7.70 11.38
C ASP A 326 -19.95 -8.37 11.82
N ARG A 327 -19.24 -9.03 10.87
CA ARG A 327 -18.02 -9.80 11.15
C ARG A 327 -16.91 -9.56 10.11
N VAL A 328 -15.68 -9.54 10.61
CA VAL A 328 -14.48 -9.67 9.79
C VAL A 328 -13.83 -11.02 10.07
N VAL A 329 -13.47 -11.73 9.02
CA VAL A 329 -12.69 -12.96 9.09
C VAL A 329 -11.40 -12.74 8.32
N GLN A 330 -10.29 -13.18 8.88
CA GLN A 330 -8.97 -13.09 8.29
C GLN A 330 -8.44 -14.49 8.01
N ILE A 331 -8.16 -14.81 6.75
CA ILE A 331 -7.43 -16.04 6.38
C ILE A 331 -5.94 -15.73 6.45
N ASP A 332 -5.23 -16.47 7.30
CA ASP A 332 -3.82 -16.27 7.65
C ASP A 332 -3.56 -14.88 8.28
N ALA A 333 -2.30 -14.44 8.37
CA ALA A 333 -1.96 -13.10 8.85
C ALA A 333 -1.91 -12.09 7.71
N PRO A 334 -2.41 -10.87 7.89
CA PRO A 334 -2.08 -9.78 6.98
C PRO A 334 -0.58 -9.45 7.05
N THR A 335 -0.09 -8.73 6.06
CA THR A 335 1.35 -8.40 5.94
C THR A 335 1.84 -7.42 7.01
N SER A 336 0.93 -6.69 7.67
CA SER A 336 1.27 -5.64 8.65
C SER A 336 0.16 -5.43 9.68
N VAL A 337 0.53 -4.89 10.84
CA VAL A 337 -0.42 -4.43 11.88
C VAL A 337 -1.28 -3.29 11.35
N ALA A 338 -0.72 -2.40 10.54
CA ALA A 338 -1.47 -1.31 9.88
C ALA A 338 -2.61 -1.87 9.02
N SER A 339 -2.33 -2.90 8.19
CA SER A 339 -3.35 -3.60 7.39
C SER A 339 -4.42 -4.24 8.27
N PHE A 340 -4.01 -4.93 9.34
CA PHE A 340 -4.95 -5.49 10.31
C PHE A 340 -5.89 -4.43 10.91
N LEU A 341 -5.35 -3.29 11.34
CA LEU A 341 -6.17 -2.19 11.89
C LEU A 341 -7.19 -1.64 10.90
N GLN A 342 -6.85 -1.56 9.61
CA GLN A 342 -7.77 -1.13 8.55
C GLN A 342 -8.90 -2.13 8.34
N ARG A 343 -8.60 -3.45 8.39
CA ARG A 343 -9.58 -4.54 8.31
C ARG A 343 -10.48 -4.58 9.53
N LEU A 344 -9.91 -4.49 10.71
CA LEU A 344 -10.65 -4.43 11.99
C LEU A 344 -11.60 -3.23 12.02
N GLY A 345 -11.19 -2.09 11.44
CA GLY A 345 -12.00 -0.88 11.31
C GLY A 345 -13.20 -1.01 10.37
N ARG A 346 -13.44 -2.17 9.74
CA ARG A 346 -14.64 -2.46 8.95
C ARG A 346 -15.84 -2.85 9.81
N THR A 347 -15.62 -3.30 11.05
CA THR A 347 -16.66 -3.61 12.05
C THR A 347 -16.69 -2.60 13.19
N GLY A 348 -17.66 -2.69 14.06
CA GLY A 348 -17.81 -1.80 15.22
C GLY A 348 -18.13 -0.34 14.85
N ARG A 349 -18.84 -0.10 13.75
CA ARG A 349 -19.21 1.24 13.29
C ARG A 349 -20.53 1.74 13.84
N ARG A 350 -21.44 0.82 14.17
CA ARG A 350 -22.75 1.14 14.77
C ARG A 350 -22.60 1.42 16.26
N PRO A 351 -23.40 2.32 16.84
CA PRO A 351 -23.46 2.49 18.28
C PRO A 351 -23.77 1.15 18.97
N GLY A 352 -23.03 0.82 20.03
CA GLY A 352 -23.23 -0.42 20.79
C GLY A 352 -22.62 -1.70 20.16
N THR A 353 -21.95 -1.61 19.00
CA THR A 353 -21.21 -2.75 18.44
C THR A 353 -19.72 -2.69 18.75
N THR A 354 -19.10 -3.84 18.93
CA THR A 354 -17.66 -3.98 19.17
C THR A 354 -16.95 -4.38 17.88
N ARG A 355 -15.74 -3.87 17.67
CA ARG A 355 -14.86 -4.33 16.59
C ARG A 355 -14.55 -5.80 16.80
N ASN A 356 -14.55 -6.59 15.74
CA ASN A 356 -14.28 -8.01 15.83
C ASN A 356 -13.50 -8.51 14.63
N CYS A 357 -12.69 -9.54 14.87
CA CYS A 357 -11.97 -10.25 13.81
C CYS A 357 -11.68 -11.69 14.23
N LEU A 358 -12.05 -12.64 13.39
CA LEU A 358 -11.71 -14.05 13.53
C LEU A 358 -10.57 -14.42 12.58
N PHE A 359 -9.41 -14.78 13.10
CA PHE A 359 -8.30 -15.33 12.33
C PHE A 359 -8.47 -16.83 12.14
N LEU A 360 -8.35 -17.30 10.90
CA LEU A 360 -8.37 -18.71 10.53
C LEU A 360 -7.05 -19.03 9.83
N THR A 361 -6.10 -19.66 10.52
CA THR A 361 -4.77 -19.96 10.00
C THR A 361 -4.69 -21.34 9.40
N LEU A 362 -4.03 -21.45 8.24
CA LEU A 362 -4.02 -22.64 7.40
C LEU A 362 -2.84 -23.57 7.66
N ASP A 363 -1.77 -23.06 8.25
CA ASP A 363 -0.58 -23.84 8.65
C ASP A 363 0.07 -23.28 9.92
N GLN A 364 1.01 -24.04 10.51
CA GLN A 364 1.68 -23.67 11.75
C GLN A 364 2.49 -22.36 11.61
N GLY A 365 3.17 -22.14 10.48
CA GLY A 365 3.94 -20.91 10.24
C GLY A 365 3.03 -19.69 10.16
N LYS A 366 1.84 -19.83 9.56
CA LYS A 366 0.83 -18.76 9.51
C LYS A 366 0.22 -18.46 10.88
N LEU A 367 0.03 -19.50 11.70
CA LEU A 367 -0.40 -19.34 13.09
C LEU A 367 0.62 -18.52 13.89
N LEU A 368 1.91 -18.85 13.77
CA LEU A 368 2.98 -18.10 14.43
C LEU A 368 3.06 -16.65 13.95
N ALA A 369 2.95 -16.42 12.64
CA ALA A 369 2.94 -15.08 12.08
C ALA A 369 1.74 -14.24 12.59
N ALA A 370 0.54 -14.86 12.66
CA ALA A 370 -0.65 -14.21 13.21
C ALA A 370 -0.49 -13.90 14.70
N ALA A 371 0.05 -14.82 15.48
CA ALA A 371 0.31 -14.64 16.90
C ALA A 371 1.32 -13.50 17.16
N GLY A 372 2.42 -13.44 16.40
CA GLY A 372 3.41 -12.36 16.50
C GLY A 372 2.85 -11.00 16.12
N LEU A 373 2.05 -10.93 15.04
CA LEU A 373 1.36 -9.71 14.61
C LEU A 373 0.38 -9.23 15.69
N LEU A 374 -0.43 -10.13 16.25
CA LEU A 374 -1.41 -9.80 17.30
C LEU A 374 -0.72 -9.40 18.61
N LEU A 375 0.46 -9.95 18.91
CA LEU A 375 1.26 -9.52 20.05
C LEU A 375 1.76 -8.08 19.88
N GLN A 376 2.23 -7.69 18.68
CA GLN A 376 2.63 -6.30 18.39
C GLN A 376 1.43 -5.35 18.41
N TRP A 377 0.31 -5.76 17.80
CA TRP A 377 -0.92 -4.99 17.87
C TRP A 377 -1.37 -4.71 19.31
N SER A 378 -1.30 -5.70 20.18
CA SER A 378 -1.71 -5.56 21.59
C SER A 378 -0.85 -4.57 22.37
N ARG A 379 0.39 -4.36 21.92
CA ARG A 379 1.33 -3.37 22.48
C ARG A 379 1.11 -1.97 21.91
N GLY A 380 0.15 -1.81 21.00
CA GLY A 380 -0.10 -0.54 20.31
C GLY A 380 0.95 -0.20 19.24
N TRP A 381 1.83 -1.15 18.90
CA TRP A 381 2.82 -0.93 17.86
C TRP A 381 2.19 -1.04 16.45
N VAL A 382 2.61 -0.11 15.59
CA VAL A 382 2.22 -0.08 14.17
C VAL A 382 3.48 0.22 13.36
N GLU A 383 3.59 -0.39 12.20
CA GLU A 383 4.72 -0.18 11.31
C GLU A 383 4.90 1.30 10.97
N PRO A 384 6.14 1.82 10.98
CA PRO A 384 6.43 3.12 10.41
C PRO A 384 6.20 3.09 8.89
N VAL A 385 5.59 4.14 8.36
CA VAL A 385 5.47 4.35 6.91
C VAL A 385 6.74 5.02 6.42
N THR A 386 7.57 4.27 5.72
CA THR A 386 8.85 4.75 5.19
C THR A 386 8.81 4.78 3.67
N ALA A 387 9.13 5.93 3.10
CA ALA A 387 9.23 6.08 1.65
C ALA A 387 10.36 5.18 1.10
N PRO A 388 10.14 4.51 -0.04
CA PRO A 388 11.17 3.68 -0.64
C PRO A 388 12.46 4.48 -0.84
N PRO A 389 13.62 3.97 -0.41
CA PRO A 389 14.88 4.68 -0.57
C PRO A 389 15.24 4.77 -2.06
N GLU A 390 16.01 5.79 -2.39
CA GLU A 390 16.66 5.94 -3.68
C GLU A 390 15.70 5.79 -4.90
N PRO A 391 14.67 6.64 -5.05
CA PRO A 391 13.67 6.52 -6.12
C PRO A 391 14.20 7.03 -7.48
N ARG A 392 15.39 6.58 -7.90
CA ARG A 392 16.12 7.08 -9.08
C ARG A 392 15.33 6.92 -10.38
N HIS A 393 14.58 5.84 -10.52
CA HIS A 393 13.72 5.59 -11.69
C HIS A 393 12.54 6.58 -11.75
N ILE A 394 12.06 7.09 -10.60
CA ILE A 394 11.08 8.17 -10.54
C ILE A 394 11.72 9.49 -10.93
N VAL A 395 12.99 9.74 -10.55
CA VAL A 395 13.74 10.91 -11.00
C VAL A 395 13.85 10.93 -12.52
N ALA A 396 14.27 9.82 -13.14
CA ALA A 396 14.33 9.70 -14.60
C ALA A 396 12.96 9.96 -15.25
N GLN A 397 11.90 9.35 -14.74
CA GLN A 397 10.54 9.55 -15.24
C GLN A 397 10.09 11.00 -15.11
N GLN A 398 10.40 11.67 -14.01
CA GLN A 398 9.99 13.05 -13.77
C GLN A 398 10.79 14.06 -14.59
N LEU A 399 12.05 13.80 -14.91
CA LEU A 399 12.84 14.60 -15.85
C LEU A 399 12.22 14.57 -17.25
N LEU A 400 11.84 13.39 -17.73
CA LEU A 400 11.13 13.23 -19.00
C LEU A 400 9.77 13.96 -18.98
N ALA A 401 9.02 13.80 -17.90
CA ALA A 401 7.73 14.45 -17.74
C ALA A 401 7.84 15.99 -17.69
N LEU A 402 8.90 16.51 -17.07
CA LEU A 402 9.17 17.96 -17.04
C LEU A 402 9.48 18.50 -18.44
N CYS A 403 10.31 17.80 -19.23
CA CYS A 403 10.61 18.21 -20.61
C CYS A 403 9.36 18.14 -21.52
N LEU A 404 8.41 17.25 -21.25
CA LEU A 404 7.11 17.25 -21.94
C LEU A 404 6.23 18.43 -21.52
N GLN A 405 6.21 18.76 -20.22
CA GLN A 405 5.41 19.84 -19.66
C GLN A 405 5.87 21.20 -20.19
N GLU A 406 7.16 21.48 -20.16
CA GLU A 406 7.75 22.80 -20.46
C GLU A 406 8.29 22.89 -21.89
N HIS A 407 8.27 21.79 -22.65
CA HIS A 407 8.85 21.62 -23.98
C HIS A 407 10.38 21.80 -24.03
N ARG A 408 10.96 22.61 -23.19
CA ARG A 408 12.39 22.85 -23.03
C ARG A 408 12.70 23.24 -21.58
N VAL A 409 13.80 22.72 -21.05
CA VAL A 409 14.25 22.95 -19.67
C VAL A 409 15.73 23.29 -19.65
N GLY A 410 16.13 24.32 -18.93
CA GLY A 410 17.57 24.65 -18.79
C GLY A 410 18.33 23.49 -18.16
N ASP A 411 19.43 23.07 -18.79
CA ASP A 411 20.24 21.90 -18.40
C ASP A 411 20.88 22.02 -17.01
N ARG A 412 21.00 23.25 -16.49
CA ARG A 412 21.49 23.56 -15.14
C ARG A 412 20.39 23.99 -14.16
N LEU A 413 19.16 24.20 -14.64
CA LEU A 413 18.05 24.76 -13.86
C LEU A 413 16.97 23.71 -13.54
N TRP A 414 17.08 22.50 -14.05
CA TRP A 414 16.08 21.47 -13.88
C TRP A 414 15.82 21.13 -12.40
N GLN A 415 16.86 21.17 -11.54
CA GLN A 415 16.74 20.89 -10.10
C GLN A 415 15.81 21.86 -9.38
N GLU A 416 15.72 23.11 -9.83
CA GLU A 416 14.87 24.13 -9.22
C GLU A 416 13.37 23.78 -9.25
N TRP A 417 12.96 22.90 -10.17
CA TRP A 417 11.58 22.47 -10.31
C TRP A 417 11.08 21.66 -9.13
N TRP A 418 11.98 21.08 -8.34
CA TRP A 418 11.65 20.30 -7.16
C TRP A 418 12.06 20.97 -5.85
N GLY A 419 12.48 22.25 -5.89
CA GLY A 419 12.66 23.07 -4.70
C GLY A 419 13.65 22.56 -3.65
N GLY A 420 14.55 21.63 -4.02
CA GLY A 420 15.48 20.98 -3.11
C GLY A 420 14.95 19.64 -2.51
N LEU A 421 13.92 19.04 -3.11
CA LEU A 421 13.49 17.70 -2.74
C LEU A 421 14.66 16.71 -2.95
N GLY A 422 15.06 16.01 -1.87
CA GLY A 422 16.32 15.26 -1.80
C GLY A 422 16.69 14.40 -3.02
N PRO A 423 15.79 13.52 -3.55
CA PRO A 423 16.12 12.69 -4.71
C PRO A 423 16.45 13.46 -6.00
N PHE A 424 16.05 14.74 -6.09
CA PHE A 424 16.26 15.62 -7.25
C PHE A 424 17.43 16.60 -7.09
N GLY A 425 18.32 16.33 -6.14
CA GLY A 425 19.56 17.09 -5.92
C GLY A 425 20.70 16.66 -6.85
N GLY A 426 21.93 17.09 -6.53
CA GLY A 426 23.13 16.81 -7.33
C GLY A 426 23.42 15.32 -7.56
N ALA A 427 22.95 14.43 -6.69
CA ALA A 427 23.05 12.98 -6.88
C ALA A 427 22.26 12.45 -8.11
N ALA A 428 21.38 13.26 -8.71
CA ALA A 428 20.64 12.91 -9.91
C ALA A 428 21.35 13.29 -11.23
N GLU A 429 22.45 14.05 -11.19
CA GLU A 429 23.22 14.42 -12.40
C GLU A 429 23.62 13.22 -13.27
N PRO A 430 24.10 12.08 -12.72
CA PRO A 430 24.39 10.91 -13.55
C PRO A 430 23.18 10.37 -14.31
N ILE A 431 21.97 10.61 -13.80
CA ILE A 431 20.72 10.21 -14.48
C ILE A 431 20.49 11.12 -15.69
N VAL A 432 20.69 12.44 -15.54
CA VAL A 432 20.56 13.39 -16.64
C VAL A 432 21.54 13.07 -17.76
N HIS A 433 22.82 12.86 -17.42
CA HIS A 433 23.82 12.46 -18.39
C HIS A 433 23.44 11.20 -19.17
N HIS A 434 23.01 10.15 -18.45
CA HIS A 434 22.58 8.91 -19.08
C HIS A 434 21.35 9.11 -19.99
N LEU A 435 20.39 9.93 -19.57
CA LEU A 435 19.20 10.23 -20.39
C LEU A 435 19.59 10.95 -21.70
N VAL A 436 20.62 11.80 -21.69
CA VAL A 436 21.16 12.46 -22.89
C VAL A 436 21.97 11.47 -23.73
N GLU A 437 22.88 10.73 -23.14
CA GLU A 437 23.73 9.74 -23.85
C GLU A 437 22.91 8.67 -24.57
N GLU A 438 21.85 8.18 -23.94
CA GLU A 438 20.97 7.15 -24.49
C GLU A 438 19.84 7.72 -25.38
N GLY A 439 19.81 9.06 -25.61
CA GLY A 439 18.84 9.71 -26.49
C GLY A 439 17.41 9.76 -25.96
N TYR A 440 17.21 9.60 -24.65
CA TYR A 440 15.91 9.89 -24.00
C TYR A 440 15.67 11.40 -23.91
N LEU A 441 16.72 12.15 -23.70
CA LEU A 441 16.74 13.62 -23.79
C LEU A 441 17.71 14.04 -24.88
N ASP A 442 17.37 15.09 -25.62
CA ASP A 442 18.29 15.83 -26.45
C ASP A 442 18.76 17.07 -25.70
N GLN A 443 20.02 17.50 -25.97
CA GLN A 443 20.59 18.70 -25.39
C GLN A 443 21.10 19.62 -26.49
N ASP A 444 20.58 20.85 -26.54
CA ASP A 444 21.06 21.88 -27.47
C ASP A 444 20.96 23.27 -26.82
N GLY A 445 21.96 24.12 -27.06
CA GLY A 445 21.99 25.50 -26.59
C GLY A 445 21.82 25.66 -25.07
N GLY A 446 22.24 24.71 -24.23
CA GLY A 446 22.03 24.72 -22.76
C GLY A 446 20.61 24.36 -22.34
N MET A 447 19.83 23.74 -23.21
CA MET A 447 18.46 23.32 -22.98
C MET A 447 18.32 21.81 -23.19
N LEU A 448 17.46 21.18 -22.39
CA LEU A 448 17.04 19.79 -22.50
C LEU A 448 15.66 19.70 -23.17
N PHE A 449 15.50 18.72 -24.05
CA PHE A 449 14.28 18.42 -24.79
C PHE A 449 13.98 16.92 -24.71
N ILE A 450 12.75 16.51 -25.04
CA ILE A 450 12.44 15.09 -25.26
C ILE A 450 13.23 14.58 -26.47
N GLY A 451 13.95 13.47 -26.27
CA GLY A 451 14.75 12.80 -27.29
C GLY A 451 14.00 11.67 -27.98
N PRO A 452 14.54 11.18 -29.12
CA PRO A 452 13.91 10.18 -29.97
C PRO A 452 13.70 8.83 -29.29
N GLU A 453 14.55 8.44 -28.36
CA GLU A 453 14.37 7.19 -27.61
C GLU A 453 13.18 7.27 -26.64
N ALA A 454 12.96 8.43 -26.01
CA ALA A 454 11.77 8.65 -25.19
C ALA A 454 10.49 8.63 -26.02
N GLU A 455 10.50 9.24 -27.22
CA GLU A 455 9.38 9.15 -28.16
C GLU A 455 9.11 7.72 -28.61
N ARG A 456 10.14 6.96 -28.93
CA ARG A 456 10.03 5.55 -29.33
C ARG A 456 9.42 4.68 -28.23
N ARG A 457 9.87 4.84 -26.99
CA ARG A 457 9.43 4.00 -25.86
C ARG A 457 8.12 4.44 -25.24
N PHE A 458 7.90 5.73 -25.08
CA PHE A 458 6.80 6.28 -24.31
C PHE A 458 5.82 7.12 -25.14
N GLY A 459 6.18 7.56 -26.36
CA GLY A 459 5.37 8.44 -27.21
C GLY A 459 4.05 7.84 -27.68
N HIS A 460 3.93 6.50 -27.61
CA HIS A 460 2.70 5.80 -27.96
C HIS A 460 1.55 6.25 -27.05
N ARG A 461 0.39 6.61 -27.63
CA ARG A 461 -0.78 7.18 -26.92
C ARG A 461 -0.44 8.48 -26.15
N HIS A 462 0.31 9.38 -26.77
CA HIS A 462 0.65 10.68 -26.18
C HIS A 462 1.29 10.55 -24.78
N PHE A 463 2.32 9.73 -24.66
CA PHE A 463 3.09 9.52 -23.43
C PHE A 463 2.28 9.03 -22.21
N MET A 464 1.10 8.44 -22.41
CA MET A 464 0.30 7.89 -21.32
C MET A 464 1.04 6.81 -20.50
N ASN A 465 2.04 6.13 -21.10
CA ASN A 465 2.87 5.17 -20.37
C ASN A 465 3.85 5.84 -19.38
N LEU A 466 4.13 7.11 -19.56
CA LEU A 466 4.99 7.90 -18.67
C LEU A 466 4.25 8.31 -17.39
N THR A 467 2.93 8.47 -17.43
CA THR A 467 2.15 9.01 -16.31
C THR A 467 1.92 7.98 -15.16
N ALA A 468 2.15 6.71 -15.38
CA ALA A 468 2.01 5.67 -14.36
C ALA A 468 3.38 5.14 -13.95
N VAL A 469 3.63 4.98 -12.65
CA VAL A 469 4.94 4.57 -12.10
C VAL A 469 5.08 3.07 -11.86
N PHE A 470 4.04 2.28 -12.12
CA PHE A 470 4.06 0.82 -11.97
C PHE A 470 3.81 0.13 -13.31
N THR A 471 4.35 -1.06 -13.46
CA THR A 471 4.07 -1.94 -14.59
C THR A 471 3.13 -3.05 -14.13
N ALA A 472 1.93 -3.10 -14.69
CA ALA A 472 1.07 -4.25 -14.48
C ALA A 472 1.62 -5.43 -15.32
N PRO A 473 1.79 -6.64 -14.74
CA PRO A 473 2.18 -7.80 -15.52
C PRO A 473 1.17 -8.03 -16.65
N PRO A 474 1.61 -8.52 -17.82
CA PRO A 474 0.71 -8.79 -18.93
C PRO A 474 -0.35 -9.80 -18.48
N GLN A 475 -1.61 -9.48 -18.67
CA GLN A 475 -2.74 -10.34 -18.35
C GLN A 475 -3.61 -10.54 -19.59
N PHE A 476 -4.30 -11.66 -19.64
CA PHE A 476 -5.29 -11.96 -20.66
C PHE A 476 -6.69 -11.57 -20.15
N THR A 477 -7.42 -10.80 -20.94
CA THR A 477 -8.83 -10.51 -20.67
C THR A 477 -9.66 -11.75 -20.90
N VAL A 478 -10.41 -12.18 -19.91
CA VAL A 478 -11.30 -13.34 -19.94
C VAL A 478 -12.70 -12.88 -20.34
N LEU A 479 -13.24 -13.47 -21.41
CA LEU A 479 -14.50 -13.06 -22.03
C LEU A 479 -15.46 -14.24 -22.12
N GLN A 480 -16.70 -14.04 -21.68
CA GLN A 480 -17.85 -14.88 -22.01
C GLN A 480 -18.65 -14.18 -23.12
N GLY A 481 -18.56 -14.66 -24.34
CA GLY A 481 -19.10 -13.93 -25.49
C GLY A 481 -18.48 -12.54 -25.60
N ARG A 482 -19.26 -11.48 -25.38
CA ARG A 482 -18.80 -10.07 -25.36
C ARG A 482 -18.56 -9.50 -23.97
N THR A 483 -18.92 -10.22 -22.91
CA THR A 483 -18.86 -9.75 -21.55
C THR A 483 -17.47 -10.05 -20.94
N GLU A 484 -16.79 -9.02 -20.42
CA GLU A 484 -15.56 -9.19 -19.67
C GLU A 484 -15.87 -9.68 -18.26
N ILE A 485 -15.31 -10.84 -17.87
CA ILE A 485 -15.41 -11.39 -16.52
C ILE A 485 -14.28 -10.87 -15.65
N GLY A 486 -13.09 -10.78 -16.22
CA GLY A 486 -11.88 -10.36 -15.52
C GLY A 486 -10.63 -10.68 -16.30
N ARG A 487 -9.51 -10.88 -15.59
CA ARG A 487 -8.19 -11.11 -16.18
C ARG A 487 -7.49 -12.30 -15.56
N THR A 488 -6.71 -13.01 -16.35
CA THR A 488 -5.92 -14.16 -15.91
C THR A 488 -4.46 -14.02 -16.31
N ASP A 489 -3.59 -14.74 -15.60
CA ASP A 489 -2.16 -14.79 -15.85
C ASP A 489 -1.85 -15.64 -17.11
N PRO A 490 -0.93 -15.21 -18.01
CA PRO A 490 -0.48 -16.01 -19.14
C PRO A 490 0.04 -17.40 -18.75
N ALA A 491 0.69 -17.53 -17.60
CA ALA A 491 1.24 -18.79 -17.14
C ALA A 491 0.16 -19.88 -16.98
N LEU A 492 -1.06 -19.51 -16.63
CA LEU A 492 -2.19 -20.43 -16.54
C LEU A 492 -2.65 -20.92 -17.93
N LEU A 493 -2.45 -20.09 -18.95
CA LEU A 493 -2.82 -20.38 -20.34
C LEU A 493 -1.75 -21.19 -21.08
N THR A 494 -0.49 -21.17 -20.64
CA THR A 494 0.65 -21.90 -21.23
C THR A 494 0.95 -23.23 -20.52
N GLU A 495 0.45 -23.45 -19.31
CA GLU A 495 0.65 -24.68 -18.55
C GLU A 495 0.11 -25.89 -19.33
N ARG A 496 0.89 -26.99 -19.40
CA ARG A 496 0.40 -28.24 -20.00
C ARG A 496 -0.66 -28.87 -19.10
N VAL A 497 -1.83 -29.15 -19.66
CA VAL A 497 -2.94 -29.80 -18.95
C VAL A 497 -3.42 -31.02 -19.73
N ALA A 498 -3.79 -32.07 -19.02
CA ALA A 498 -4.49 -33.20 -19.61
C ALA A 498 -5.99 -32.86 -19.71
N GLY A 499 -6.53 -32.86 -20.93
CA GLY A 499 -7.93 -32.51 -21.16
C GLY A 499 -8.21 -31.01 -21.34
N PRO A 500 -9.49 -30.61 -21.27
CA PRO A 500 -9.88 -29.23 -21.50
C PRO A 500 -9.34 -28.30 -20.40
N ARG A 501 -8.82 -27.14 -20.82
CA ARG A 501 -8.30 -26.12 -19.90
C ARG A 501 -9.46 -25.45 -19.16
N ARG A 502 -9.39 -25.47 -17.82
CA ARG A 502 -10.39 -24.84 -16.96
C ARG A 502 -9.78 -23.76 -16.11
N LEU A 503 -10.46 -22.61 -16.02
CA LEU A 503 -10.11 -21.47 -15.16
C LEU A 503 -11.10 -21.35 -14.01
N LEU A 504 -10.62 -20.87 -12.87
CA LEU A 504 -11.45 -20.41 -11.76
C LEU A 504 -11.35 -18.88 -11.70
N LEU A 505 -12.47 -18.19 -11.96
CA LEU A 505 -12.54 -16.72 -11.97
C LEU A 505 -13.96 -16.26 -11.63
N ALA A 506 -14.09 -15.19 -10.82
CA ALA A 506 -15.35 -14.72 -10.25
C ALA A 506 -16.08 -15.80 -9.42
N GLY A 507 -15.31 -16.72 -8.82
CA GLY A 507 -15.79 -17.86 -8.05
C GLY A 507 -16.56 -18.89 -8.88
N ARG A 508 -16.38 -18.91 -10.20
CA ARG A 508 -17.02 -19.84 -11.14
C ARG A 508 -15.96 -20.57 -11.96
N SER A 509 -16.28 -21.79 -12.36
CA SER A 509 -15.43 -22.59 -13.25
C SER A 509 -15.77 -22.28 -14.69
N TRP A 510 -14.73 -22.11 -15.49
CA TRP A 510 -14.82 -21.75 -16.90
C TRP A 510 -13.96 -22.67 -17.75
N GLN A 511 -14.50 -23.20 -18.80
CA GLN A 511 -13.73 -23.94 -19.82
C GLN A 511 -13.25 -22.97 -20.87
N VAL A 512 -11.94 -22.98 -21.15
CA VAL A 512 -11.33 -22.19 -22.23
C VAL A 512 -11.71 -22.81 -23.57
N THR A 513 -12.33 -22.00 -24.44
CA THR A 513 -12.73 -22.40 -25.80
C THR A 513 -11.74 -21.90 -26.83
N TYR A 514 -11.21 -20.68 -26.68
CA TYR A 514 -10.26 -20.09 -27.62
C TYR A 514 -9.35 -19.06 -26.92
N ILE A 515 -8.10 -18.95 -27.39
CA ILE A 515 -7.12 -17.96 -26.89
C ILE A 515 -6.58 -17.15 -28.06
N ASP A 516 -6.86 -15.84 -28.05
CA ASP A 516 -6.24 -14.88 -28.97
C ASP A 516 -4.98 -14.29 -28.32
N TRP A 517 -3.84 -14.86 -28.67
CA TRP A 517 -2.54 -14.48 -28.12
C TRP A 517 -2.12 -13.07 -28.52
N HIS A 518 -2.45 -12.65 -29.72
CA HIS A 518 -2.09 -11.33 -30.24
C HIS A 518 -2.85 -10.22 -29.49
N ARG A 519 -4.16 -10.40 -29.33
CA ARG A 519 -5.01 -9.43 -28.62
C ARG A 519 -5.07 -9.66 -27.12
N LYS A 520 -4.38 -10.67 -26.59
CA LYS A 520 -4.38 -11.08 -25.18
C LYS A 520 -5.81 -11.29 -24.64
N ARG A 521 -6.61 -12.08 -25.36
CA ARG A 521 -7.99 -12.41 -24.99
C ARG A 521 -8.16 -13.92 -24.83
N CYS A 522 -8.92 -14.32 -23.83
CA CYS A 522 -9.26 -15.71 -23.53
C CYS A 522 -10.78 -15.85 -23.51
N PHE A 523 -11.33 -16.63 -24.43
CA PHE A 523 -12.77 -16.87 -24.51
C PHE A 523 -13.12 -18.12 -23.73
N VAL A 524 -14.20 -18.04 -22.96
CA VAL A 524 -14.59 -19.09 -22.03
C VAL A 524 -16.09 -19.34 -22.03
N GLU A 525 -16.46 -20.56 -21.63
CA GLU A 525 -17.85 -20.99 -21.37
C GLU A 525 -17.97 -21.53 -19.95
N PRO A 526 -19.13 -21.37 -19.29
CA PRO A 526 -19.34 -21.89 -17.94
C PRO A 526 -19.28 -23.42 -17.95
N VAL A 527 -18.71 -23.99 -16.88
CA VAL A 527 -18.63 -25.43 -16.68
C VAL A 527 -18.83 -25.77 -15.20
N ASP A 528 -19.44 -26.91 -14.95
CA ASP A 528 -19.64 -27.39 -13.58
C ASP A 528 -18.34 -27.97 -13.01
N GLY A 529 -17.80 -27.26 -12.02
CA GLY A 529 -16.66 -27.68 -11.23
C GLY A 529 -15.30 -27.75 -11.94
N GLY A 530 -14.27 -27.78 -11.14
CA GLY A 530 -12.88 -27.77 -11.56
C GLY A 530 -12.39 -26.39 -12.00
N GLY A 531 -11.11 -26.27 -12.24
CA GLY A 531 -10.46 -25.02 -12.66
C GLY A 531 -9.37 -24.59 -11.68
N LYS A 532 -8.37 -23.88 -12.23
CA LYS A 532 -7.25 -23.34 -11.47
C LYS A 532 -7.30 -21.82 -11.51
N ALA A 533 -6.95 -21.22 -10.39
CA ALA A 533 -6.66 -19.80 -10.26
C ALA A 533 -5.15 -19.63 -10.06
N LYS A 534 -4.50 -18.81 -10.87
CA LYS A 534 -3.06 -18.57 -10.77
C LYS A 534 -2.76 -17.11 -11.16
N TRP A 535 -2.00 -16.44 -10.34
CA TRP A 535 -1.42 -15.14 -10.63
C TRP A 535 0.00 -15.14 -10.10
N THR A 536 0.93 -14.78 -10.97
CA THR A 536 2.34 -14.61 -10.58
C THR A 536 2.47 -13.29 -9.81
N GLY A 537 2.98 -13.35 -8.59
CA GLY A 537 3.25 -12.16 -7.79
C GLY A 537 4.43 -11.38 -8.38
N THR A 538 4.30 -10.08 -8.47
CA THR A 538 5.41 -9.16 -8.82
C THR A 538 6.12 -8.62 -7.58
N GLY A 539 5.77 -9.13 -6.39
CA GLY A 539 6.29 -8.66 -5.11
C GLY A 539 7.77 -8.97 -4.93
N PHE A 540 8.58 -7.95 -4.97
CA PHE A 540 9.96 -7.97 -4.49
C PHE A 540 9.96 -8.12 -2.96
N GLY A 541 10.63 -9.16 -2.45
CA GLY A 541 11.16 -9.23 -1.09
C GLY A 541 10.24 -8.78 0.05
N GLN A 542 8.94 -9.04 -0.05
CA GLN A 542 7.98 -8.75 1.01
C GLN A 542 7.99 -9.90 2.02
N GLY A 543 8.96 -9.84 2.94
CA GLY A 543 8.93 -10.66 4.15
C GLY A 543 8.26 -9.91 5.29
N THR A 544 8.23 -10.56 6.44
CA THR A 544 7.76 -9.98 7.70
C THR A 544 8.77 -8.93 8.21
N SER A 545 8.29 -7.88 8.88
CA SER A 545 9.16 -6.87 9.51
C SER A 545 9.99 -7.48 10.64
N PHE A 546 11.07 -6.80 11.00
CA PHE A 546 11.94 -7.17 12.13
C PHE A 546 11.12 -7.32 13.41
N GLU A 547 10.31 -6.33 13.75
CA GLU A 547 9.54 -6.28 14.99
C GLU A 547 8.50 -7.39 15.09
N VAL A 548 7.78 -7.68 14.01
CA VAL A 548 6.79 -8.77 13.97
C VAL A 548 7.52 -10.13 14.05
N THR A 549 8.66 -10.29 13.37
CA THR A 549 9.42 -11.53 13.43
C THR A 549 10.01 -11.75 14.84
N ARG A 550 10.43 -10.66 15.52
CA ARG A 550 10.85 -10.72 16.93
C ARG A 550 9.69 -11.09 17.86
N ALA A 551 8.50 -10.61 17.60
CA ALA A 551 7.31 -11.03 18.34
C ALA A 551 6.98 -12.51 18.11
N VAL A 552 7.19 -13.05 16.91
CA VAL A 552 7.08 -14.50 16.66
C VAL A 552 8.08 -15.27 17.53
N ARG A 553 9.33 -14.80 17.66
CA ARG A 553 10.32 -15.41 18.57
C ARG A 553 9.84 -15.38 20.04
N GLU A 554 9.24 -14.28 20.48
CA GLU A 554 8.68 -14.17 21.83
C GLU A 554 7.50 -15.14 22.04
N VAL A 555 6.64 -15.32 21.04
CA VAL A 555 5.56 -16.32 21.08
C VAL A 555 6.13 -17.72 21.25
N LEU A 556 7.19 -18.05 20.54
CA LEU A 556 7.88 -19.34 20.68
C LEU A 556 8.54 -19.52 22.05
N LEU A 557 9.00 -18.43 22.67
CA LEU A 557 9.55 -18.41 24.04
C LEU A 557 8.48 -18.49 25.15
N GLY A 558 7.18 -18.57 24.78
CA GLY A 558 6.09 -18.81 25.71
C GLY A 558 5.11 -17.65 25.90
N THR A 559 5.31 -16.51 25.23
CA THR A 559 4.39 -15.38 25.34
C THR A 559 3.18 -15.58 24.41
N ASP A 560 1.98 -15.67 24.96
CA ASP A 560 0.75 -15.70 24.17
C ASP A 560 0.28 -14.28 23.84
N PRO A 561 -0.27 -14.04 22.61
CA PRO A 561 -0.94 -12.80 22.34
C PRO A 561 -2.22 -12.69 23.19
N PRO A 562 -2.55 -11.52 23.77
CA PRO A 562 -3.69 -11.35 24.67
C PRO A 562 -5.01 -11.25 23.88
N VAL A 563 -5.33 -12.31 23.13
CA VAL A 563 -6.56 -12.49 22.36
C VAL A 563 -7.17 -13.85 22.71
N THR A 564 -8.41 -14.10 22.30
CA THR A 564 -9.05 -15.39 22.51
C THR A 564 -8.41 -16.43 21.59
N LEU A 565 -7.70 -17.40 22.18
CA LEU A 565 -7.16 -18.55 21.46
C LEU A 565 -8.15 -19.72 21.52
N THR A 566 -8.43 -20.34 20.37
CA THR A 566 -9.18 -21.60 20.36
C THR A 566 -8.31 -22.75 20.89
N GLN A 567 -8.93 -23.85 21.30
CA GLN A 567 -8.19 -25.04 21.75
C GLN A 567 -7.22 -25.55 20.67
N ARG A 568 -7.63 -25.52 19.39
CA ARG A 568 -6.76 -25.92 18.27
C ARG A 568 -5.55 -25.01 18.16
N ALA A 569 -5.74 -23.69 18.21
CA ALA A 569 -4.64 -22.73 18.17
C ALA A 569 -3.68 -22.92 19.35
N THR A 570 -4.20 -23.09 20.56
CA THR A 570 -3.40 -23.33 21.78
C THR A 570 -2.55 -24.61 21.65
N THR A 571 -3.17 -25.69 21.18
CA THR A 571 -2.46 -26.98 20.99
C THR A 571 -1.35 -26.83 19.93
N THR A 572 -1.65 -26.23 18.77
CA THR A 572 -0.66 -26.07 17.70
C THR A 572 0.46 -25.10 18.08
N LEU A 573 0.18 -24.05 18.88
CA LEU A 573 1.23 -23.18 19.43
C LEU A 573 2.15 -23.92 20.38
N LYS A 574 1.61 -24.81 21.21
CA LYS A 574 2.41 -25.66 22.11
C LYS A 574 3.31 -26.58 21.31
N GLU A 575 2.79 -27.30 20.32
CA GLU A 575 3.56 -28.13 19.40
C GLU A 575 4.65 -27.35 18.68
N ALA A 576 4.34 -26.12 18.20
CA ALA A 576 5.32 -25.25 17.58
C ALA A 576 6.47 -24.89 18.53
N ARG A 577 6.18 -24.59 19.79
CA ARG A 577 7.20 -24.32 20.83
C ARG A 577 8.14 -25.49 21.06
N GLU A 578 7.61 -26.70 21.02
CA GLU A 578 8.42 -27.91 21.14
C GLU A 578 9.34 -28.08 19.91
N VAL A 579 8.83 -27.90 18.70
CA VAL A 579 9.61 -28.04 17.45
C VAL A 579 10.71 -26.96 17.32
N PHE A 580 10.47 -25.77 17.84
CA PHE A 580 11.41 -24.65 17.74
C PHE A 580 12.23 -24.41 19.03
N LEU A 581 12.14 -25.28 20.03
CA LEU A 581 12.79 -25.13 21.33
C LEU A 581 14.30 -24.84 21.20
N GLU A 582 15.00 -25.57 20.33
CA GLU A 582 16.43 -25.44 20.10
C GLU A 582 16.79 -24.33 19.09
N LYS A 583 15.79 -23.60 18.58
CA LYS A 583 15.96 -22.57 17.53
C LYS A 583 15.67 -21.17 18.04
N VAL A 584 15.29 -21.02 19.31
CA VAL A 584 15.01 -19.74 19.96
C VAL A 584 15.74 -19.63 21.30
N HIS A 585 16.18 -18.40 21.61
CA HIS A 585 16.82 -18.10 22.90
C HIS A 585 16.45 -16.68 23.34
N PRO A 586 16.11 -16.45 24.63
CA PRO A 586 15.68 -15.13 25.09
C PRO A 586 16.80 -14.08 25.02
N GLY A 587 18.06 -14.47 25.22
CA GLY A 587 19.20 -13.57 25.32
C GLY A 587 20.08 -13.49 24.07
N GLY A 588 19.56 -13.76 22.86
CA GLY A 588 20.35 -13.63 21.63
C GLY A 588 19.91 -14.55 20.51
N THR A 589 20.78 -14.74 19.53
CA THR A 589 20.55 -15.60 18.36
C THR A 589 21.29 -16.94 18.51
N LEU A 590 20.88 -17.91 17.71
CA LEU A 590 21.44 -19.27 17.77
C LEU A 590 22.01 -19.70 16.43
N ILE A 591 23.17 -20.35 16.45
CA ILE A 591 23.67 -21.13 15.32
C ILE A 591 23.46 -22.60 15.66
N VAL A 592 22.62 -23.26 14.87
CA VAL A 592 22.22 -24.66 15.11
C VAL A 592 22.67 -25.50 13.93
N ARG A 593 23.33 -26.63 14.21
CA ARG A 593 23.65 -27.68 13.25
C ARG A 593 22.54 -28.74 13.34
N ASP A 594 21.80 -28.92 12.26
CA ASP A 594 20.74 -29.94 12.24
C ASP A 594 21.29 -31.35 11.99
N GLU A 595 20.42 -32.34 12.03
CA GLU A 595 20.76 -33.76 11.83
C GLU A 595 21.32 -34.03 10.43
N SER A 596 21.01 -33.22 9.43
CA SER A 596 21.55 -33.33 8.06
C SER A 596 22.93 -32.70 7.91
N GLY A 597 23.49 -32.11 8.99
CA GLY A 597 24.76 -31.40 8.99
C GLY A 597 24.66 -29.93 8.55
N GLN A 598 23.49 -29.46 8.18
CA GLN A 598 23.25 -28.10 7.73
C GLN A 598 23.38 -27.11 8.89
N LEU A 599 24.15 -26.03 8.70
CA LEU A 599 24.36 -25.02 9.71
C LEU A 599 23.46 -23.80 9.42
N CYS A 600 22.59 -23.46 10.37
CA CYS A 600 21.66 -22.34 10.25
C CYS A 600 21.83 -21.35 11.40
N TRP A 601 21.95 -20.08 11.09
CA TRP A 601 21.88 -18.97 12.04
C TRP A 601 20.45 -18.49 12.18
N TRP A 602 19.81 -18.79 13.30
CA TRP A 602 18.43 -18.41 13.64
C TRP A 602 18.41 -16.99 14.20
N THR A 603 18.24 -16.05 13.32
CA THR A 603 18.26 -14.60 13.59
C THR A 603 16.91 -14.09 14.08
N TRP A 604 15.81 -14.61 13.55
CA TRP A 604 14.44 -14.10 13.75
C TRP A 604 14.34 -12.60 13.43
N ALA A 605 14.93 -12.15 12.32
CA ALA A 605 15.16 -10.76 12.02
C ALA A 605 14.30 -10.20 10.86
N GLY A 606 13.49 -11.04 10.23
CA GLY A 606 12.74 -10.64 9.04
C GLY A 606 13.59 -10.69 7.77
N TYR A 607 12.91 -10.65 6.64
CA TYR A 607 13.52 -10.86 5.33
C TYR A 607 14.63 -9.87 5.02
N ARG A 608 14.37 -8.56 5.19
CA ARG A 608 15.32 -7.50 4.79
C ARG A 608 16.59 -7.49 5.62
N ALA A 609 16.45 -7.67 6.93
CA ALA A 609 17.60 -7.77 7.82
C ALA A 609 18.44 -9.01 7.48
N ASN A 610 17.80 -10.16 7.24
CA ASN A 610 18.49 -11.39 6.84
C ASN A 610 19.16 -11.26 5.47
N ALA A 611 18.57 -10.57 4.51
CA ALA A 611 19.17 -10.30 3.22
C ALA A 611 20.42 -9.42 3.38
N THR A 612 20.36 -8.38 4.21
CA THR A 612 21.49 -7.50 4.53
C THR A 612 22.61 -8.26 5.23
N LEU A 613 22.29 -9.08 6.23
CA LEU A 613 23.26 -9.91 6.95
C LEU A 613 23.93 -10.94 6.03
N ALA A 614 23.16 -11.59 5.16
CA ALA A 614 23.70 -12.56 4.21
C ALA A 614 24.66 -11.90 3.20
N ALA A 615 24.35 -10.70 2.73
CA ALA A 615 25.25 -9.94 1.86
C ALA A 615 26.52 -9.47 2.60
N THR A 616 26.39 -9.02 3.84
CA THR A 616 27.50 -8.56 4.67
C THR A 616 28.47 -9.69 5.02
N LEU A 617 27.95 -10.88 5.24
CA LEU A 617 28.70 -12.06 5.69
C LEU A 617 28.93 -13.06 4.53
N GLU A 618 29.01 -12.61 3.29
CA GLU A 618 29.10 -13.45 2.08
C GLU A 618 30.16 -14.55 2.18
N GLY A 619 31.32 -14.29 2.82
CA GLY A 619 32.40 -15.26 2.97
C GLY A 619 32.06 -16.51 3.81
N ILE A 620 31.05 -16.43 4.68
CA ILE A 620 30.67 -17.51 5.60
C ILE A 620 29.24 -18.03 5.42
N VAL A 621 28.48 -17.41 4.52
CA VAL A 621 27.11 -17.79 4.17
C VAL A 621 27.10 -18.70 2.95
N VAL A 622 26.10 -19.56 2.82
CA VAL A 622 25.92 -20.34 1.59
C VAL A 622 25.49 -19.40 0.46
N PRO A 623 26.26 -19.34 -0.65
CA PRO A 623 25.92 -18.50 -1.79
C PRO A 623 24.56 -18.85 -2.39
N ALA A 624 23.88 -17.85 -2.97
CA ALA A 624 22.62 -18.02 -3.71
C ALA A 624 21.51 -18.75 -2.96
N GLN A 625 21.50 -18.71 -1.61
CA GLN A 625 20.41 -19.25 -0.81
C GLN A 625 19.14 -18.42 -0.93
N ARG A 626 18.00 -19.06 -0.79
CA ARG A 626 16.72 -18.36 -0.65
C ARG A 626 16.62 -17.78 0.76
N ILE A 627 16.68 -16.47 0.87
CA ILE A 627 16.49 -15.76 2.15
C ILE A 627 15.06 -15.94 2.65
N ASN A 628 14.91 -16.05 3.96
CA ASN A 628 13.62 -16.09 4.66
C ASN A 628 13.64 -15.19 5.91
N ASP A 629 12.53 -15.12 6.63
CA ASP A 629 12.36 -14.20 7.77
C ASP A 629 13.11 -14.68 9.05
N HIS A 630 13.46 -15.96 9.15
CA HIS A 630 13.79 -16.57 10.44
C HIS A 630 15.26 -16.92 10.61
N TRP A 631 15.93 -17.36 9.54
CA TRP A 631 17.30 -17.86 9.58
C TRP A 631 18.09 -17.61 8.29
N ILE A 632 19.41 -17.75 8.40
CA ILE A 632 20.38 -17.68 7.30
C ILE A 632 21.18 -18.97 7.32
N ARG A 633 21.38 -19.61 6.15
CA ARG A 633 22.21 -20.80 6.01
C ARG A 633 23.67 -20.40 5.97
N LEU A 634 24.47 -20.98 6.84
CA LEU A 634 25.91 -20.80 6.92
C LEU A 634 26.65 -21.97 6.24
N ARG A 635 27.88 -21.75 5.87
CA ARG A 635 28.75 -22.81 5.33
C ARG A 635 28.95 -23.89 6.39
N GLU A 636 28.92 -25.16 5.97
CA GLU A 636 29.01 -26.31 6.86
C GLU A 636 30.40 -26.45 7.51
N ASP A 637 31.47 -25.94 6.86
CA ASP A 637 32.85 -25.91 7.33
C ASP A 637 33.14 -24.75 8.29
N LEU A 638 32.17 -23.90 8.59
CA LEU A 638 32.33 -22.74 9.47
C LEU A 638 32.70 -23.17 10.90
N THR A 639 33.79 -22.59 11.39
CA THR A 639 34.25 -22.79 12.78
C THR A 639 33.97 -21.57 13.65
N PRO A 640 33.88 -21.72 14.99
CA PRO A 640 33.66 -20.59 15.88
C PRO A 640 34.69 -19.45 15.78
N PRO A 641 36.00 -19.71 15.59
CA PRO A 641 36.98 -18.63 15.36
C PRO A 641 36.71 -17.81 14.11
N VAL A 642 36.43 -18.47 12.97
CA VAL A 642 36.12 -17.81 11.69
C VAL A 642 34.82 -17.00 11.79
N TRP A 643 33.82 -17.53 12.48
CA TRP A 643 32.60 -16.78 12.80
C TRP A 643 32.89 -15.52 13.60
N LYS A 644 33.70 -15.61 14.66
CA LYS A 644 34.04 -14.49 15.53
C LYS A 644 34.80 -13.39 14.77
N GLU A 645 35.70 -13.78 13.90
CA GLU A 645 36.47 -12.87 13.03
C GLU A 645 35.51 -12.13 12.06
N ALA A 646 34.68 -12.88 11.32
CA ALA A 646 33.70 -12.30 10.39
C ALA A 646 32.72 -11.35 11.09
N LEU A 647 32.27 -11.69 12.30
CA LEU A 647 31.36 -10.88 13.08
C LEU A 647 32.02 -9.59 13.59
N SER A 648 33.31 -9.62 13.92
CA SER A 648 34.02 -8.43 14.42
C SER A 648 34.18 -7.32 13.38
N GLU A 649 34.21 -7.66 12.11
CA GLU A 649 34.32 -6.74 10.99
C GLU A 649 32.98 -6.32 10.37
N ALA A 650 31.94 -7.10 10.58
CA ALA A 650 30.63 -6.93 9.95
C ALA A 650 29.95 -5.59 10.24
N PRO A 651 29.96 -5.04 11.48
CA PRO A 651 29.30 -3.75 11.77
C PRO A 651 29.82 -2.58 10.94
N ASP A 652 31.11 -2.59 10.62
CA ASP A 652 31.78 -1.51 9.86
C ASP A 652 31.66 -1.69 8.33
N ARG A 653 31.17 -2.86 7.88
CA ARG A 653 31.12 -3.25 6.46
C ARG A 653 29.75 -3.73 6.00
N LEU A 654 28.67 -3.15 6.51
CA LEU A 654 27.33 -3.53 6.07
C LEU A 654 27.17 -3.38 4.55
N CYS A 655 26.77 -4.46 3.89
CA CYS A 655 26.57 -4.53 2.45
C CYS A 655 25.10 -4.58 2.06
N LEU A 656 24.77 -3.93 0.95
CA LEU A 656 23.44 -4.04 0.36
C LEU A 656 23.29 -5.41 -0.34
N PRO A 657 22.11 -6.03 -0.28
CA PRO A 657 21.83 -7.28 -0.98
C PRO A 657 22.01 -7.15 -2.50
N ALA A 658 22.57 -8.18 -3.12
CA ALA A 658 22.62 -8.27 -4.58
C ALA A 658 21.21 -8.47 -5.17
N VAL A 659 21.02 -8.00 -6.39
CA VAL A 659 19.72 -8.04 -7.09
C VAL A 659 19.85 -8.87 -8.36
N ASP A 660 18.84 -9.72 -8.63
CA ASP A 660 18.74 -10.47 -9.88
C ASP A 660 18.47 -9.50 -11.06
N GLU A 661 19.16 -9.71 -12.19
CA GLU A 661 18.95 -8.95 -13.42
C GLU A 661 17.47 -8.93 -13.90
N ARG A 662 16.71 -10.01 -13.66
CA ARG A 662 15.29 -10.04 -13.98
C ARG A 662 14.49 -9.02 -13.20
N ALA A 663 14.90 -8.81 -11.98
CA ALA A 663 14.31 -7.82 -11.11
C ALA A 663 14.60 -6.41 -11.61
N VAL A 664 15.84 -6.14 -12.00
CA VAL A 664 16.24 -4.86 -12.61
C VAL A 664 15.45 -4.60 -13.88
N ARG A 665 15.27 -5.60 -14.74
CA ARG A 665 14.41 -5.51 -15.94
C ARG A 665 12.93 -5.29 -15.62
N GLY A 666 12.48 -5.71 -14.45
CA GLY A 666 11.11 -5.47 -13.95
C GLY A 666 10.87 -4.05 -13.42
N LEU A 667 11.93 -3.30 -13.11
CA LEU A 667 11.83 -1.93 -12.60
C LEU A 667 11.36 -1.01 -13.74
N LYS A 668 10.16 -0.43 -13.58
CA LYS A 668 9.65 0.52 -14.56
C LYS A 668 10.58 1.74 -14.60
N PHE A 669 10.89 2.21 -15.80
CA PHE A 669 11.91 3.22 -16.08
C PHE A 669 13.34 2.84 -15.69
N GLY A 670 13.59 1.60 -15.26
CA GLY A 670 14.95 1.10 -15.02
C GLY A 670 15.86 1.20 -16.24
N GLY A 671 15.31 1.02 -17.45
CA GLY A 671 16.04 1.23 -18.71
C GLY A 671 16.38 2.69 -19.05
N ALA A 672 15.86 3.67 -18.29
CA ALA A 672 16.22 5.07 -18.35
C ALA A 672 17.23 5.49 -17.27
N LEU A 673 17.84 4.49 -16.60
CA LEU A 673 18.89 4.66 -15.60
C LEU A 673 20.19 3.99 -16.06
N PRO A 674 21.34 4.51 -15.62
CA PRO A 674 22.57 3.73 -15.67
C PRO A 674 22.35 2.37 -14.97
N PRO A 675 22.80 1.25 -15.56
CA PRO A 675 22.53 -0.10 -15.00
C PRO A 675 22.88 -0.24 -13.51
N ARG A 676 24.04 0.33 -13.11
CA ARG A 676 24.48 0.34 -11.71
C ARG A 676 23.51 1.08 -10.78
N LEU A 677 22.88 2.16 -11.24
CA LEU A 677 21.92 2.92 -10.43
C LEU A 677 20.56 2.20 -10.35
N ALA A 678 20.15 1.51 -11.40
CA ALA A 678 18.95 0.67 -11.37
C ALA A 678 19.09 -0.49 -10.37
N GLU A 679 20.25 -1.15 -10.37
CA GLU A 679 20.58 -2.20 -9.39
C GLU A 679 20.64 -1.64 -7.97
N ALA A 680 21.39 -0.55 -7.73
CA ALA A 680 21.52 0.09 -6.42
C ALA A 680 20.15 0.55 -5.86
N THR A 681 19.22 0.99 -6.71
CA THR A 681 17.85 1.34 -6.31
C THR A 681 17.12 0.15 -5.70
N LEU A 682 17.23 -1.03 -6.30
CA LEU A 682 16.57 -2.23 -5.80
C LEU A 682 17.30 -2.83 -4.60
N SER A 683 18.63 -2.83 -4.60
CA SER A 683 19.46 -3.27 -3.47
C SER A 683 19.14 -2.50 -2.19
N ALA A 684 19.02 -1.18 -2.27
CA ALA A 684 18.65 -0.34 -1.13
C ALA A 684 17.25 -0.68 -0.57
N ARG A 685 16.32 -1.14 -1.41
CA ARG A 685 14.96 -1.52 -0.98
C ARG A 685 14.89 -2.88 -0.32
N LEU A 686 15.83 -3.77 -0.62
CA LEU A 686 15.93 -5.09 -0.02
C LEU A 686 16.68 -5.07 1.31
N ALA A 687 17.34 -3.97 1.66
CA ALA A 687 18.12 -3.84 2.87
C ALA A 687 17.30 -3.34 4.07
N ASP A 688 17.74 -3.74 5.26
CA ASP A 688 17.42 -3.14 6.55
C ASP A 688 18.70 -3.08 7.39
N LEU A 689 19.44 -1.99 7.22
CA LEU A 689 20.74 -1.79 7.88
C LEU A 689 20.56 -1.66 9.40
N THR A 690 19.50 -1.01 9.86
CA THR A 690 19.23 -0.80 11.28
C THR A 690 18.97 -2.13 12.00
N ALA A 691 18.07 -2.96 11.45
CA ALA A 691 17.78 -4.26 12.02
C ALA A 691 19.00 -5.20 11.93
N ALA A 692 19.75 -5.17 10.83
CA ALA A 692 20.98 -5.95 10.68
C ALA A 692 22.01 -5.58 11.75
N THR A 693 22.24 -4.28 11.99
CA THR A 693 23.13 -3.80 13.07
C THR A 693 22.66 -4.29 14.44
N ALA A 694 21.37 -4.22 14.70
CA ALA A 694 20.79 -4.70 15.97
C ALA A 694 21.04 -6.21 16.18
N VAL A 695 20.93 -7.02 15.12
CA VAL A 695 21.21 -8.47 15.20
C VAL A 695 22.69 -8.74 15.42
N LEU A 696 23.59 -8.01 14.75
CA LEU A 696 25.04 -8.16 14.93
C LEU A 696 25.50 -7.83 16.35
N ALA A 697 24.78 -6.96 17.04
CA ALA A 697 25.06 -6.60 18.44
C ALA A 697 24.55 -7.65 19.45
N GLU A 698 23.72 -8.63 19.03
CA GLU A 698 23.20 -9.65 19.91
C GLU A 698 24.22 -10.76 20.19
N PRO A 699 24.22 -11.34 21.42
CA PRO A 699 24.99 -12.54 21.70
C PRO A 699 24.58 -13.69 20.79
N VAL A 700 25.58 -14.42 20.28
CA VAL A 700 25.36 -15.61 19.44
C VAL A 700 25.86 -16.85 20.18
N ARG A 701 25.03 -17.90 20.21
CA ARG A 701 25.36 -19.19 20.82
C ARG A 701 25.39 -20.29 19.76
N TYR A 702 26.39 -21.16 19.86
CA TYR A 702 26.48 -22.36 19.04
C TYR A 702 25.81 -23.53 19.76
N ILE A 703 24.94 -24.23 19.07
CA ILE A 703 24.34 -25.48 19.49
C ILE A 703 24.80 -26.56 18.50
N ALA A 704 25.64 -27.48 18.95
CA ALA A 704 25.96 -28.67 18.18
C ALA A 704 24.82 -29.68 18.37
N ALA A 705 24.37 -30.33 17.29
CA ALA A 705 23.45 -31.44 17.43
C ALA A 705 24.12 -32.53 18.31
N TYR A 706 23.49 -32.91 19.40
CA TYR A 706 23.91 -34.10 20.12
C TYR A 706 23.75 -35.30 19.17
N LYS A 707 24.87 -36.05 19.00
CA LYS A 707 24.87 -37.34 18.32
C LYS A 707 24.09 -38.37 19.13
#